data_dcb74f36060bb2fc4923bd67f744042c
#
_entry.id   dcb74f36060bb2fc4923bd67f744042c
#
_cell.length_a   1.000
_cell.length_b   1.000
_cell.length_c   1.000
_cell.angle_alpha   90.00
_cell.angle_beta   90.00
_cell.angle_gamma   90.00
#
_symmetry.space_group_name_H-M   'P 1'
#
loop_
_entity.id
_entity.type
_entity.pdbx_description
1 polymer ?
#
loop_
_entity_poly.entity_id
_entity_poly.type
_entity_poly.pdbx_seq_one_letter_code
_entity_poly.pdbx_strand_id
1 'polypeptide(L)'
;MTTNHNLHSDQDSLLVALERLAHKGAIRQLDYQFACFIDSQTHDEQSDSQALAFIAGVVSSELGKGHICLSLFDAQGQSTDLASKLGLFGESALALNTQLQGIDWIQVLKNSTVVGAQGEALPLMFDGERLYLHRYWHYEVTLAEKLNQLGAAVNLQPQEFARLSELLNHLFARQYHFLFNALGKVVEAGSSNQVLRQQLVCDHLDVVASESLDWHAIDSVLSNARKVQDLQILDELVPLSACVNWQKVAAAVALTRRFAVISGGPGTGKTTTVTKLLAALIEQATQEKNLTIKLVAPTGKAAARLTESIGKAVQELPVSPELKAKIPTESSTLHRLLGAIPNSAEFRHNKQNPLHLDILVIDEASMVDLPMMYKVVDALPKHARLILLGDKDQLASVEAGAVLGDICSFHALGYGKEQASAIAKLTGFDTLAHTGNSASSIADSLCMLQKSYRFDARSGIGQLAKAVNSGSAASVDNVWARDFSDIEHFALSSQHYNQMMQTLVQEYGRYLKRIGQQETAPKTGEPESLTHKAKAVLDTFNQCRLLCAIREGDFGVAGLNQRIEKALAARKFIQVQDEIWYHGRPVMVTRNDHGLGLYNGDIGICMRDDTEEEPRLKVFFELPDGSVKSVLPSRVPEHETAYAMTIHKSQGSEFDYTLMILPPDFSPILTRELIYTGITRAKKRLALYAELNVLKRGIKVKTTRASGLVQRLTN
;
A
#
# COMPACT_ATOMS: atom_id res chain seq x y z
N MET A 1 7.17 -1.60 -74.12
CA MET A 1 8.17 -2.07 -73.16
C MET A 1 7.54 -2.01 -71.78
N THR A 2 7.01 -3.15 -71.38
CA THR A 2 6.27 -3.37 -70.14
C THR A 2 7.30 -3.75 -69.06
N THR A 3 7.51 -2.90 -68.10
CA THR A 3 8.30 -3.20 -66.91
C THR A 3 7.41 -3.92 -65.92
N ASN A 4 7.66 -5.21 -65.74
CA ASN A 4 7.13 -6.02 -64.65
C ASN A 4 7.64 -5.48 -63.33
N HIS A 5 6.79 -4.84 -62.56
CA HIS A 5 7.00 -4.69 -61.11
C HIS A 5 6.59 -6.00 -60.44
N ASN A 6 7.57 -6.78 -60.07
CA ASN A 6 7.44 -7.87 -59.13
C ASN A 6 6.91 -7.32 -57.82
N LEU A 7 5.64 -7.57 -57.56
CA LEU A 7 5.05 -7.49 -56.22
C LEU A 7 5.58 -8.69 -55.39
N HIS A 8 6.82 -8.60 -54.91
CA HIS A 8 7.20 -9.37 -53.74
C HIS A 8 6.40 -8.79 -52.59
N SER A 9 5.48 -9.59 -52.05
CA SER A 9 4.84 -9.35 -50.78
C SER A 9 5.95 -9.15 -49.72
N ASP A 10 6.21 -7.90 -49.34
CA ASP A 10 6.95 -7.60 -48.14
C ASP A 10 6.21 -8.28 -46.98
N GLN A 11 6.73 -9.42 -46.52
CA GLN A 11 6.41 -9.90 -45.20
C GLN A 11 6.95 -8.80 -44.27
N ASP A 12 6.03 -8.05 -43.65
CA ASP A 12 6.38 -7.01 -42.70
C ASP A 12 7.33 -7.61 -41.65
N SER A 13 8.53 -7.09 -41.54
CA SER A 13 9.51 -7.50 -40.53
C SER A 13 8.90 -7.34 -39.12
N LEU A 14 9.25 -8.21 -38.18
CA LEU A 14 8.80 -8.13 -36.79
C LEU A 14 9.11 -6.76 -36.13
N LEU A 15 10.21 -6.11 -36.53
CA LEU A 15 10.53 -4.75 -36.12
C LEU A 15 9.55 -3.71 -36.67
N VAL A 16 9.11 -3.86 -37.92
CA VAL A 16 8.10 -2.97 -38.53
C VAL A 16 6.75 -3.13 -37.78
N ALA A 17 6.43 -4.34 -37.33
CA ALA A 17 5.24 -4.55 -36.51
C ALA A 17 5.33 -3.79 -35.17
N LEU A 18 6.48 -3.80 -34.49
CA LEU A 18 6.71 -3.02 -33.26
C LEU A 18 6.66 -1.52 -33.51
N GLU A 19 7.24 -1.03 -34.62
CA GLU A 19 7.21 0.37 -35.02
C GLU A 19 5.76 0.87 -35.16
N ARG A 20 4.94 0.11 -35.89
CA ARG A 20 3.49 0.43 -36.06
C ARG A 20 2.76 0.47 -34.73
N LEU A 21 3.06 -0.45 -33.79
CA LEU A 21 2.46 -0.46 -32.45
C LEU A 21 2.91 0.76 -31.63
N ALA A 22 4.17 1.17 -31.74
CA ALA A 22 4.68 2.37 -31.09
C ALA A 22 4.02 3.64 -31.65
N HIS A 23 3.85 3.75 -32.96
CA HIS A 23 3.15 4.88 -33.59
C HIS A 23 1.66 4.96 -33.19
N LYS A 24 1.00 3.80 -32.99
CA LYS A 24 -0.38 3.72 -32.49
C LYS A 24 -0.51 3.94 -30.98
N GLY A 25 0.61 4.08 -30.26
CA GLY A 25 0.60 4.21 -28.80
C GLY A 25 0.27 2.92 -28.04
N ALA A 26 0.26 1.76 -28.70
CA ALA A 26 0.04 0.46 -28.05
C ALA A 26 1.24 0.01 -27.21
N ILE A 27 2.44 0.40 -27.60
CA ILE A 27 3.68 0.29 -26.84
C ILE A 27 4.37 1.66 -26.80
N ARG A 28 5.34 1.83 -25.89
CA ARG A 28 6.10 3.08 -25.78
C ARG A 28 7.16 3.15 -26.91
N GLN A 29 7.52 4.36 -27.33
CA GLN A 29 8.64 4.55 -28.27
C GLN A 29 9.94 3.94 -27.74
N LEU A 30 10.14 3.99 -26.41
CA LEU A 30 11.29 3.37 -25.74
C LEU A 30 11.36 1.86 -26.02
N ASP A 31 10.22 1.16 -26.04
CA ASP A 31 10.16 -0.29 -26.24
C ASP A 31 10.63 -0.66 -27.66
N TYR A 32 10.19 0.12 -28.65
CA TYR A 32 10.66 -0.02 -30.05
C TYR A 32 12.14 0.32 -30.20
N GLN A 33 12.60 1.43 -29.60
CA GLN A 33 14.03 1.82 -29.67
C GLN A 33 14.92 0.79 -29.00
N PHE A 34 14.47 0.18 -27.90
CA PHE A 34 15.22 -0.90 -27.26
C PHE A 34 15.28 -2.15 -28.16
N ALA A 35 14.21 -2.50 -28.87
CA ALA A 35 14.25 -3.58 -29.86
C ALA A 35 15.28 -3.30 -30.97
N CYS A 36 15.29 -2.08 -31.53
CA CYS A 36 16.28 -1.66 -32.53
C CYS A 36 17.74 -1.71 -32.00
N PHE A 37 17.92 -1.34 -30.71
CA PHE A 37 19.23 -1.44 -30.07
C PHE A 37 19.68 -2.90 -29.99
N ILE A 38 18.85 -3.83 -29.58
CA ILE A 38 19.16 -5.26 -29.50
C ILE A 38 19.48 -5.80 -30.91
N ASP A 39 18.69 -5.46 -31.93
CA ASP A 39 18.95 -5.85 -33.31
C ASP A 39 20.35 -5.39 -33.78
N SER A 40 20.75 -4.16 -33.43
CA SER A 40 22.06 -3.62 -33.78
C SER A 40 23.26 -4.28 -33.06
N GLN A 41 23.01 -4.96 -31.96
CA GLN A 41 24.02 -5.64 -31.14
C GLN A 41 24.13 -7.15 -31.45
N THR A 42 23.18 -7.71 -32.19
CA THR A 42 23.19 -9.13 -32.56
C THR A 42 24.05 -9.35 -33.81
N HIS A 43 24.85 -10.40 -33.78
CA HIS A 43 25.63 -10.90 -34.93
C HIS A 43 25.08 -12.26 -35.40
N ASP A 44 23.89 -12.61 -34.93
CA ASP A 44 23.22 -13.88 -35.19
C ASP A 44 22.64 -13.91 -36.63
N GLU A 45 22.11 -15.07 -37.05
CA GLU A 45 21.41 -15.17 -38.33
C GLU A 45 20.26 -14.16 -38.39
N GLN A 46 19.95 -13.61 -39.55
CA GLN A 46 18.98 -12.51 -39.69
C GLN A 46 17.58 -12.83 -39.14
N SER A 47 17.16 -14.08 -39.22
CA SER A 47 15.88 -14.53 -38.63
C SER A 47 15.90 -14.48 -37.12
N ASP A 48 16.98 -14.90 -36.48
CA ASP A 48 17.12 -14.96 -35.02
C ASP A 48 17.32 -13.55 -34.46
N SER A 49 18.05 -12.67 -35.17
CA SER A 49 18.19 -11.26 -34.80
C SER A 49 16.84 -10.54 -34.71
N GLN A 50 15.97 -10.72 -35.71
CA GLN A 50 14.63 -10.12 -35.67
C GLN A 50 13.74 -10.68 -34.56
N ALA A 51 13.80 -11.98 -34.31
CA ALA A 51 13.08 -12.62 -33.22
C ALA A 51 13.55 -12.09 -31.84
N LEU A 52 14.87 -11.96 -31.66
CA LEU A 52 15.48 -11.39 -30.44
C LEU A 52 15.09 -9.92 -30.22
N ALA A 53 15.17 -9.11 -31.26
CA ALA A 53 14.76 -7.71 -31.21
C ALA A 53 13.24 -7.60 -30.84
N PHE A 54 12.41 -8.43 -31.45
CA PHE A 54 10.98 -8.44 -31.17
C PHE A 54 10.71 -8.79 -29.71
N ILE A 55 11.25 -9.90 -29.19
CA ILE A 55 10.99 -10.33 -27.80
C ILE A 55 11.59 -9.35 -26.79
N ALA A 56 12.69 -8.69 -27.12
CA ALA A 56 13.27 -7.60 -26.31
C ALA A 56 12.29 -6.41 -26.19
N GLY A 57 11.66 -6.02 -27.30
CA GLY A 57 10.60 -5.01 -27.29
C GLY A 57 9.41 -5.41 -26.43
N VAL A 58 9.00 -6.68 -26.49
CA VAL A 58 7.92 -7.22 -25.64
C VAL A 58 8.30 -7.16 -24.15
N VAL A 59 9.51 -7.59 -23.77
CA VAL A 59 9.98 -7.52 -22.37
C VAL A 59 10.00 -6.08 -21.85
N SER A 60 10.49 -5.13 -22.67
CA SER A 60 10.48 -3.70 -22.33
C SER A 60 9.04 -3.18 -22.14
N SER A 61 8.12 -3.59 -23.02
CA SER A 61 6.69 -3.23 -22.91
C SER A 61 6.06 -3.81 -21.63
N GLU A 62 6.31 -5.07 -21.31
CA GLU A 62 5.83 -5.70 -20.07
C GLU A 62 6.37 -4.98 -18.82
N LEU A 63 7.64 -4.58 -18.83
CA LEU A 63 8.19 -3.76 -17.74
C LEU A 63 7.43 -2.44 -17.57
N GLY A 64 7.05 -1.78 -18.66
CA GLY A 64 6.22 -0.58 -18.65
C GLY A 64 4.82 -0.80 -18.06
N LYS A 65 4.34 -2.04 -18.04
CA LYS A 65 3.07 -2.45 -17.40
C LYS A 65 3.26 -2.90 -15.93
N GLY A 66 4.49 -2.85 -15.43
CA GLY A 66 4.83 -3.20 -14.04
C GLY A 66 5.27 -4.65 -13.82
N HIS A 67 5.42 -5.46 -14.88
CA HIS A 67 6.02 -6.78 -14.79
C HIS A 67 7.55 -6.68 -14.68
N ILE A 68 8.19 -7.59 -13.96
CA ILE A 68 9.67 -7.65 -13.84
C ILE A 68 10.29 -8.42 -15.00
N CYS A 69 9.58 -9.39 -15.50
CA CYS A 69 10.04 -10.31 -16.55
C CYS A 69 8.89 -10.67 -17.49
N LEU A 70 9.26 -11.28 -18.62
CA LEU A 70 8.36 -11.96 -19.51
C LEU A 70 8.46 -13.47 -19.28
N SER A 71 7.40 -14.12 -18.80
CA SER A 71 7.33 -15.57 -18.75
C SER A 71 7.06 -16.12 -20.16
N LEU A 72 7.87 -17.07 -20.62
CA LEU A 72 7.68 -17.71 -21.93
C LEU A 72 6.56 -18.75 -21.93
N PHE A 73 6.19 -19.21 -20.74
CA PHE A 73 5.13 -20.19 -20.53
C PHE A 73 4.07 -19.66 -19.56
N ASP A 74 2.84 -20.06 -19.78
CA ASP A 74 1.74 -19.81 -18.84
C ASP A 74 1.75 -20.83 -17.67
N ALA A 75 0.79 -20.71 -16.76
CA ALA A 75 0.66 -21.61 -15.61
C ALA A 75 0.31 -23.06 -16.00
N GLN A 76 -0.13 -23.30 -17.22
CA GLN A 76 -0.42 -24.61 -17.79
C GLN A 76 0.76 -25.19 -18.60
N GLY A 77 1.88 -24.46 -18.69
CA GLY A 77 3.06 -24.85 -19.45
C GLY A 77 2.92 -24.64 -20.96
N GLN A 78 1.92 -23.88 -21.41
CA GLN A 78 1.76 -23.51 -22.83
C GLN A 78 2.56 -22.23 -23.13
N SER A 79 3.01 -22.09 -24.38
CA SER A 79 3.71 -20.90 -24.82
C SER A 79 2.85 -19.64 -24.64
N THR A 80 3.43 -18.61 -24.05
CA THR A 80 2.76 -17.33 -23.83
C THR A 80 2.35 -16.69 -25.16
N ASP A 81 1.11 -16.24 -25.27
CA ASP A 81 0.61 -15.48 -26.42
C ASP A 81 1.20 -14.05 -26.40
N LEU A 82 2.28 -13.85 -27.17
CA LEU A 82 2.98 -12.57 -27.26
C LEU A 82 2.14 -11.47 -27.92
N ALA A 83 1.22 -11.84 -28.83
CA ALA A 83 0.33 -10.87 -29.46
C ALA A 83 -0.64 -10.27 -28.45
N SER A 84 -1.20 -11.07 -27.56
CA SER A 84 -2.07 -10.58 -26.48
C SER A 84 -1.30 -9.69 -25.49
N LYS A 85 -0.02 -9.99 -25.22
CA LYS A 85 0.85 -9.15 -24.40
C LYS A 85 1.05 -7.75 -24.99
N LEU A 86 1.03 -7.63 -26.31
CA LEU A 86 1.10 -6.34 -27.02
C LEU A 86 -0.28 -5.67 -27.20
N GLY A 87 -1.34 -6.25 -26.65
CA GLY A 87 -2.71 -5.73 -26.76
C GLY A 87 -3.37 -5.98 -28.10
N LEU A 88 -2.86 -6.94 -28.87
CA LEU A 88 -3.44 -7.34 -30.15
C LEU A 88 -4.48 -8.44 -29.97
N PHE A 89 -5.57 -8.32 -30.72
CA PHE A 89 -6.68 -9.30 -30.72
C PHE A 89 -7.22 -9.48 -32.14
N GLY A 90 -7.95 -10.57 -32.38
CA GLY A 90 -8.59 -10.86 -33.70
C GLY A 90 -7.58 -11.06 -34.82
N GLU A 91 -7.84 -10.48 -35.98
CA GLU A 91 -7.01 -10.66 -37.20
C GLU A 91 -5.58 -10.18 -37.04
N SER A 92 -5.36 -9.08 -36.29
CA SER A 92 -4.02 -8.55 -36.05
C SER A 92 -3.16 -9.47 -35.16
N ALA A 93 -3.79 -10.11 -34.16
CA ALA A 93 -3.12 -11.11 -33.35
C ALA A 93 -2.81 -12.38 -34.16
N LEU A 94 -3.75 -12.83 -34.99
CA LEU A 94 -3.56 -14.00 -35.83
C LEU A 94 -2.40 -13.80 -36.82
N ALA A 95 -2.33 -12.64 -37.45
CA ALA A 95 -1.26 -12.31 -38.40
C ALA A 95 0.12 -12.34 -37.72
N LEU A 96 0.25 -11.73 -36.53
CA LEU A 96 1.50 -11.76 -35.79
C LEU A 96 1.87 -13.16 -35.28
N ASN A 97 0.89 -13.90 -34.73
CA ASN A 97 1.10 -15.27 -34.27
C ASN A 97 1.53 -16.20 -35.40
N THR A 98 1.05 -15.99 -36.63
CA THR A 98 1.51 -16.73 -37.81
C THR A 98 2.98 -16.46 -38.12
N GLN A 99 3.46 -15.22 -37.95
CA GLN A 99 4.89 -14.86 -38.12
C GLN A 99 5.76 -15.45 -37.03
N LEU A 100 5.25 -15.58 -35.81
CA LEU A 100 5.95 -16.14 -34.66
C LEU A 100 5.91 -17.67 -34.61
N GLN A 101 5.09 -18.29 -35.46
CA GLN A 101 4.93 -19.74 -35.51
C GLN A 101 6.22 -20.42 -35.96
N GLY A 102 6.68 -21.40 -35.18
CA GLY A 102 7.88 -22.18 -35.50
C GLY A 102 9.17 -21.61 -34.86
N ILE A 103 9.12 -20.46 -34.17
CA ILE A 103 10.27 -19.95 -33.42
C ILE A 103 10.44 -20.74 -32.14
N ASP A 104 11.57 -21.43 -31.99
CA ASP A 104 11.98 -22.03 -30.70
C ASP A 104 12.65 -20.95 -29.84
N TRP A 105 11.84 -20.26 -29.03
CA TRP A 105 12.29 -19.17 -28.16
C TRP A 105 13.41 -19.59 -27.21
N ILE A 106 13.38 -20.83 -26.70
CA ILE A 106 14.40 -21.32 -25.76
C ILE A 106 15.73 -21.42 -26.49
N GLN A 107 15.74 -21.95 -27.69
CA GLN A 107 16.96 -22.12 -28.46
C GLN A 107 17.50 -20.77 -28.95
N VAL A 108 16.63 -19.91 -29.45
CA VAL A 108 17.01 -18.54 -29.87
C VAL A 108 17.64 -17.76 -28.74
N LEU A 109 17.05 -17.79 -27.54
CA LEU A 109 17.57 -17.07 -26.39
C LEU A 109 18.87 -17.68 -25.84
N LYS A 110 19.01 -19.01 -25.79
CA LYS A 110 20.22 -19.66 -25.28
C LYS A 110 21.44 -19.49 -26.20
N ASN A 111 21.22 -19.36 -27.50
CA ASN A 111 22.29 -19.25 -28.48
C ASN A 111 22.70 -17.79 -28.75
N SER A 112 21.99 -16.83 -28.22
CA SER A 112 22.19 -15.42 -28.50
C SER A 112 23.40 -14.82 -27.77
N THR A 113 24.12 -13.94 -28.46
CA THR A 113 25.23 -13.16 -27.89
C THR A 113 24.81 -12.00 -26.99
N VAL A 114 23.52 -11.63 -27.01
CA VAL A 114 22.94 -10.52 -26.20
C VAL A 114 22.13 -10.98 -25.01
N VAL A 115 21.97 -12.30 -24.84
CA VAL A 115 21.23 -12.92 -23.73
C VAL A 115 22.19 -13.69 -22.84
N GLY A 116 22.27 -13.29 -21.56
CA GLY A 116 23.14 -13.92 -20.57
C GLY A 116 22.40 -14.86 -19.64
N ALA A 117 23.19 -15.72 -18.99
CA ALA A 117 22.81 -16.52 -17.84
C ALA A 117 23.40 -15.94 -16.55
N GLN A 118 23.19 -16.62 -15.42
CA GLN A 118 23.72 -16.17 -14.13
C GLN A 118 25.26 -15.99 -14.17
N GLY A 119 25.71 -14.81 -13.78
CA GLY A 119 27.15 -14.45 -13.76
C GLY A 119 27.62 -13.67 -14.98
N GLU A 120 26.80 -13.49 -16.00
CA GLU A 120 27.10 -12.72 -17.20
C GLU A 120 26.45 -11.33 -17.15
N ALA A 121 27.05 -10.35 -17.81
CA ALA A 121 26.57 -8.97 -17.85
C ALA A 121 26.13 -8.60 -19.27
N LEU A 122 25.06 -9.20 -19.76
CA LEU A 122 24.47 -8.95 -21.08
C LEU A 122 23.16 -8.19 -20.95
N PRO A 123 22.69 -7.49 -22.00
CA PRO A 123 21.48 -6.64 -21.92
C PRO A 123 20.22 -7.37 -21.48
N LEU A 124 20.06 -8.62 -21.90
CA LEU A 124 18.97 -9.51 -21.54
C LEU A 124 19.50 -10.67 -20.71
N MET A 125 18.66 -11.19 -19.80
CA MET A 125 18.96 -12.33 -18.95
C MET A 125 17.85 -13.37 -19.06
N PHE A 126 18.21 -14.65 -19.22
CA PHE A 126 17.27 -15.75 -19.35
C PHE A 126 17.55 -16.85 -18.31
N ASP A 127 16.57 -17.16 -17.49
CA ASP A 127 16.68 -18.16 -16.41
C ASP A 127 16.17 -19.57 -16.81
N GLY A 128 15.79 -19.74 -18.09
CA GLY A 128 15.23 -20.99 -18.62
C GLY A 128 13.71 -20.96 -18.80
N GLU A 129 13.02 -20.07 -18.12
CA GLU A 129 11.57 -19.88 -18.19
C GLU A 129 11.17 -18.42 -18.44
N ARG A 130 11.98 -17.47 -17.94
CA ARG A 130 11.69 -16.03 -17.92
C ARG A 130 12.80 -15.24 -18.55
N LEU A 131 12.42 -14.24 -19.31
CA LEU A 131 13.32 -13.26 -19.92
C LEU A 131 13.20 -11.93 -19.18
N TYR A 132 14.34 -11.34 -18.84
CA TYR A 132 14.47 -10.10 -18.08
C TYR A 132 15.34 -9.09 -18.80
N LEU A 133 15.16 -7.81 -18.52
CA LEU A 133 16.24 -6.84 -18.66
C LEU A 133 17.27 -7.10 -17.55
N HIS A 134 18.55 -7.08 -17.85
CA HIS A 134 19.66 -7.38 -16.93
C HIS A 134 19.53 -6.69 -15.57
N ARG A 135 19.22 -5.40 -15.58
CA ARG A 135 19.09 -4.59 -14.37
C ARG A 135 18.05 -5.15 -13.40
N TYR A 136 16.88 -5.54 -13.89
CA TYR A 136 15.79 -6.06 -13.06
C TYR A 136 16.05 -7.48 -12.59
N TRP A 137 16.67 -8.30 -13.43
CA TRP A 137 17.16 -9.62 -13.04
C TRP A 137 18.16 -9.51 -11.87
N HIS A 138 19.16 -8.62 -11.98
CA HIS A 138 20.13 -8.37 -10.93
C HIS A 138 19.47 -7.91 -9.63
N TYR A 139 18.50 -7.02 -9.70
CA TYR A 139 17.78 -6.55 -8.52
C TYR A 139 17.02 -7.68 -7.84
N GLU A 140 16.32 -8.52 -8.61
CA GLU A 140 15.52 -9.61 -8.08
C GLU A 140 16.40 -10.70 -7.43
N VAL A 141 17.48 -11.12 -8.10
CA VAL A 141 18.42 -12.12 -7.57
C VAL A 141 19.06 -11.64 -6.27
N THR A 142 19.62 -10.44 -6.28
CA THR A 142 20.30 -9.88 -5.10
C THR A 142 19.31 -9.67 -3.94
N LEU A 143 18.09 -9.21 -4.24
CA LEU A 143 17.05 -9.07 -3.20
C LEU A 143 16.74 -10.43 -2.57
N ALA A 144 16.51 -11.47 -3.36
CA ALA A 144 16.21 -12.81 -2.86
C ALA A 144 17.34 -13.36 -1.96
N GLU A 145 18.59 -13.25 -2.42
CA GLU A 145 19.76 -13.67 -1.63
C GLU A 145 19.85 -12.94 -0.27
N LYS A 146 19.65 -11.61 -0.29
CA LYS A 146 19.70 -10.78 0.92
C LYS A 146 18.55 -11.10 1.89
N LEU A 147 17.33 -11.27 1.38
CA LEU A 147 16.18 -11.60 2.22
C LEU A 147 16.34 -12.99 2.85
N ASN A 148 16.84 -13.98 2.12
CA ASN A 148 17.14 -15.31 2.66
C ASN A 148 18.21 -15.24 3.77
N GLN A 149 19.26 -14.42 3.61
CA GLN A 149 20.27 -14.19 4.63
C GLN A 149 19.70 -13.49 5.90
N LEU A 150 18.84 -12.51 5.70
CA LEU A 150 18.15 -11.79 6.78
C LEU A 150 17.08 -12.65 7.48
N GLY A 151 16.47 -13.59 6.77
CA GLY A 151 15.48 -14.54 7.32
C GLY A 151 16.05 -15.55 8.32
N ALA A 152 17.37 -15.57 8.53
CA ALA A 152 18.01 -16.44 9.51
C ALA A 152 17.51 -16.18 10.94
N ALA A 153 17.38 -17.24 11.73
CA ALA A 153 16.95 -17.16 13.12
C ALA A 153 17.95 -16.38 13.99
N VAL A 154 17.43 -15.63 14.95
CA VAL A 154 18.21 -15.02 16.03
C VAL A 154 18.31 -16.05 17.15
N ASN A 155 19.53 -16.37 17.56
CA ASN A 155 19.75 -17.33 18.63
C ASN A 155 19.50 -16.66 20.00
N LEU A 156 18.36 -16.95 20.62
CA LEU A 156 17.98 -16.47 21.94
C LEU A 156 18.37 -17.50 23.01
N GLN A 157 19.00 -17.04 24.06
CA GLN A 157 19.31 -17.89 25.21
C GLN A 157 18.04 -18.13 26.07
N PRO A 158 17.93 -19.24 26.82
CA PRO A 158 16.75 -19.55 27.62
C PRO A 158 16.33 -18.44 28.59
N GLN A 159 17.29 -17.71 29.18
CA GLN A 159 17.03 -16.59 30.07
C GLN A 159 16.43 -15.38 29.33
N GLU A 160 16.86 -15.14 28.09
CA GLU A 160 16.30 -14.09 27.24
C GLU A 160 14.86 -14.42 26.83
N PHE A 161 14.56 -15.70 26.53
CA PHE A 161 13.19 -16.13 26.27
C PHE A 161 12.24 -15.81 27.42
N ALA A 162 12.61 -16.14 28.67
CA ALA A 162 11.78 -15.88 29.83
C ALA A 162 11.53 -14.36 30.03
N ARG A 163 12.60 -13.57 29.97
CA ARG A 163 12.52 -12.11 30.10
C ARG A 163 11.66 -11.47 28.99
N LEU A 164 11.86 -11.87 27.73
CA LEU A 164 11.09 -11.33 26.61
C LEU A 164 9.63 -11.79 26.66
N SER A 165 9.34 -13.00 27.10
CA SER A 165 7.97 -13.48 27.28
C SER A 165 7.23 -12.64 28.35
N GLU A 166 7.85 -12.37 29.49
CA GLU A 166 7.30 -11.52 30.54
C GLU A 166 7.04 -10.10 30.03
N LEU A 167 8.01 -9.52 29.31
CA LEU A 167 7.87 -8.20 28.71
C LEU A 167 6.74 -8.15 27.69
N LEU A 168 6.61 -9.16 26.80
CA LEU A 168 5.51 -9.25 25.84
C LEU A 168 4.15 -9.39 26.55
N ASN A 169 4.07 -10.16 27.64
CA ASN A 169 2.86 -10.25 28.45
C ASN A 169 2.44 -8.88 29.00
N HIS A 170 3.40 -8.09 29.45
CA HIS A 170 3.14 -6.74 29.94
C HIS A 170 2.73 -5.77 28.82
N LEU A 171 3.49 -5.73 27.70
CA LEU A 171 3.23 -4.83 26.58
C LEU A 171 1.90 -5.11 25.87
N PHE A 172 1.50 -6.39 25.79
CA PHE A 172 0.27 -6.84 25.12
C PHE A 172 -0.81 -7.30 26.10
N ALA A 173 -0.77 -6.81 27.36
CA ALA A 173 -1.82 -7.08 28.33
C ALA A 173 -3.21 -6.68 27.79
N ARG A 174 -4.24 -7.42 28.20
CA ARG A 174 -5.63 -7.20 27.79
C ARG A 174 -6.12 -5.83 28.25
N GLN A 175 -6.77 -5.12 27.35
CA GLN A 175 -7.29 -3.77 27.60
C GLN A 175 -8.83 -3.82 27.67
N TYR A 176 -9.37 -4.12 28.84
CA TYR A 176 -10.80 -4.31 29.08
C TYR A 176 -11.65 -3.07 28.84
N HIS A 177 -11.09 -1.86 28.83
CA HIS A 177 -11.85 -0.64 28.57
C HIS A 177 -12.52 -0.64 27.18
N PHE A 178 -11.90 -1.25 26.16
CA PHE A 178 -12.51 -1.37 24.83
C PHE A 178 -13.73 -2.30 24.85
N LEU A 179 -13.61 -3.44 25.52
CA LEU A 179 -14.71 -4.38 25.69
C LEU A 179 -15.84 -3.74 26.50
N PHE A 180 -15.51 -3.05 27.61
CA PHE A 180 -16.49 -2.36 28.46
C PHE A 180 -17.26 -1.29 27.68
N ASN A 181 -16.58 -0.46 26.89
CA ASN A 181 -17.21 0.55 26.04
C ASN A 181 -18.10 -0.07 24.95
N ALA A 182 -17.68 -1.19 24.37
CA ALA A 182 -18.46 -1.91 23.37
C ALA A 182 -19.76 -2.49 23.99
N LEU A 183 -19.67 -3.06 25.18
CA LEU A 183 -20.83 -3.53 25.94
C LEU A 183 -21.79 -2.39 26.26
N GLY A 184 -21.32 -1.23 26.71
CA GLY A 184 -22.14 -0.04 26.98
C GLY A 184 -22.93 0.41 25.75
N LYS A 185 -22.29 0.52 24.60
CA LYS A 185 -22.95 0.88 23.33
C LYS A 185 -24.06 -0.09 22.92
N VAL A 186 -23.87 -1.39 23.17
CA VAL A 186 -24.85 -2.41 22.83
C VAL A 186 -26.05 -2.33 23.78
N VAL A 187 -25.84 -2.03 25.05
CA VAL A 187 -26.92 -1.81 26.04
C VAL A 187 -27.70 -0.56 25.69
N GLU A 188 -27.05 0.56 25.39
CA GLU A 188 -27.68 1.83 24.97
C GLU A 188 -28.53 1.66 23.69
N ALA A 189 -28.09 0.83 22.75
CA ALA A 189 -28.83 0.51 21.53
C ALA A 189 -30.02 -0.46 21.75
N GLY A 190 -30.25 -0.95 22.97
CA GLY A 190 -31.33 -1.91 23.29
C GLY A 190 -31.13 -3.30 22.64
N SER A 191 -29.93 -3.60 22.14
CA SER A 191 -29.62 -4.81 21.36
C SER A 191 -28.87 -5.86 22.17
N SER A 192 -28.69 -5.68 23.48
CA SER A 192 -27.90 -6.59 24.32
C SER A 192 -28.55 -7.96 24.44
N ASN A 193 -27.97 -8.95 23.77
CA ASN A 193 -28.29 -10.36 23.92
C ASN A 193 -27.03 -11.19 24.17
N GLN A 194 -27.21 -12.43 24.64
CA GLN A 194 -26.11 -13.33 24.98
C GLN A 194 -25.16 -13.58 23.80
N VAL A 195 -25.70 -13.82 22.61
CA VAL A 195 -24.91 -14.12 21.41
C VAL A 195 -24.00 -12.93 21.05
N LEU A 196 -24.52 -11.72 21.15
CA LEU A 196 -23.74 -10.52 20.83
C LEU A 196 -22.64 -10.27 21.87
N ARG A 197 -22.94 -10.51 23.17
CA ARG A 197 -21.90 -10.40 24.22
C ARG A 197 -20.80 -11.44 24.06
N GLN A 198 -21.14 -12.68 23.70
CA GLN A 198 -20.16 -13.72 23.37
C GLN A 198 -19.28 -13.31 22.19
N GLN A 199 -19.89 -12.78 21.13
CA GLN A 199 -19.16 -12.28 19.97
C GLN A 199 -18.20 -11.14 20.33
N LEU A 200 -18.64 -10.18 21.18
CA LEU A 200 -17.77 -9.11 21.67
C LEU A 200 -16.57 -9.64 22.45
N VAL A 201 -16.74 -10.67 23.27
CA VAL A 201 -15.63 -11.32 23.98
C VAL A 201 -14.66 -11.96 22.98
N CYS A 202 -15.16 -12.74 22.02
CA CYS A 202 -14.34 -13.35 21.00
C CYS A 202 -13.55 -12.30 20.22
N ASP A 203 -14.21 -11.20 19.85
CA ASP A 203 -13.61 -10.11 19.09
C ASP A 203 -12.57 -9.32 19.89
N HIS A 204 -12.86 -9.02 21.18
CA HIS A 204 -11.97 -8.18 21.98
C HIS A 204 -10.84 -8.93 22.69
N LEU A 205 -11.04 -10.20 23.03
CA LEU A 205 -10.04 -11.04 23.71
C LEU A 205 -9.30 -12.00 22.78
N ASP A 206 -9.51 -11.88 21.45
CA ASP A 206 -8.82 -12.67 20.43
C ASP A 206 -9.01 -14.19 20.59
N VAL A 207 -10.24 -14.61 20.98
CA VAL A 207 -10.58 -16.02 21.21
C VAL A 207 -10.62 -16.78 19.89
N VAL A 208 -9.93 -17.91 19.82
CA VAL A 208 -9.88 -18.81 18.65
C VAL A 208 -10.47 -20.17 18.95
N ALA A 209 -10.51 -20.59 20.22
CA ALA A 209 -11.07 -21.85 20.70
C ALA A 209 -12.28 -21.60 21.61
N SER A 210 -13.37 -21.07 21.04
CA SER A 210 -14.58 -20.66 21.76
C SER A 210 -15.33 -21.83 22.41
N GLU A 211 -15.17 -23.06 21.86
CA GLU A 211 -15.86 -24.27 22.32
C GLU A 211 -15.35 -24.77 23.68
N SER A 212 -14.16 -24.35 24.09
CA SER A 212 -13.55 -24.74 25.36
C SER A 212 -13.91 -23.83 26.53
N LEU A 213 -14.70 -22.77 26.30
CA LEU A 213 -14.99 -21.73 27.29
C LEU A 213 -16.31 -21.96 28.01
N ASP A 214 -16.36 -21.63 29.33
CA ASP A 214 -17.60 -21.57 30.10
C ASP A 214 -18.35 -20.26 29.81
N TRP A 215 -19.18 -20.30 28.77
CA TRP A 215 -19.93 -19.15 28.32
C TRP A 215 -21.00 -18.69 29.32
N HIS A 216 -21.45 -19.57 30.24
CA HIS A 216 -22.41 -19.18 31.26
C HIS A 216 -21.76 -18.30 32.33
N ALA A 217 -20.58 -18.68 32.79
CA ALA A 217 -19.79 -17.89 33.73
C ALA A 217 -19.36 -16.56 33.12
N ILE A 218 -18.88 -16.57 31.87
CA ILE A 218 -18.47 -15.38 31.11
C ILE A 218 -19.65 -14.40 30.95
N ASP A 219 -20.82 -14.88 30.53
CA ASP A 219 -21.99 -14.03 30.30
C ASP A 219 -22.49 -13.41 31.61
N SER A 220 -22.41 -14.13 32.74
CA SER A 220 -22.70 -13.59 34.06
C SER A 220 -21.81 -12.40 34.42
N VAL A 221 -20.50 -12.48 34.14
CA VAL A 221 -19.57 -11.38 34.36
C VAL A 221 -19.91 -10.17 33.47
N LEU A 222 -20.17 -10.40 32.19
CA LEU A 222 -20.48 -9.34 31.21
C LEU A 222 -21.78 -8.60 31.54
N SER A 223 -22.79 -9.33 32.01
CA SER A 223 -24.11 -8.78 32.34
C SER A 223 -24.09 -7.95 33.62
N ASN A 224 -23.17 -8.26 34.55
CA ASN A 224 -23.08 -7.62 35.86
C ASN A 224 -22.00 -6.55 35.95
N ALA A 225 -21.11 -6.43 34.95
CA ALA A 225 -20.00 -5.47 34.94
C ALA A 225 -20.51 -4.02 34.92
N ARG A 226 -20.16 -3.25 35.95
CA ARG A 226 -20.47 -1.81 36.07
C ARG A 226 -19.29 -0.91 35.88
N LYS A 227 -18.07 -1.44 35.97
CA LYS A 227 -16.80 -0.75 35.76
C LYS A 227 -15.79 -1.68 35.07
N VAL A 228 -14.77 -1.10 34.48
CA VAL A 228 -13.75 -1.84 33.71
C VAL A 228 -13.08 -2.94 34.53
N GLN A 229 -12.82 -2.69 35.81
CA GLN A 229 -12.16 -3.66 36.71
C GLN A 229 -12.98 -4.94 36.91
N ASP A 230 -14.29 -4.88 36.79
CA ASP A 230 -15.17 -6.05 36.97
C ASP A 230 -14.92 -7.11 35.87
N LEU A 231 -14.36 -6.70 34.74
CA LEU A 231 -14.00 -7.59 33.63
C LEU A 231 -12.67 -8.33 33.81
N GLN A 232 -11.86 -8.01 34.83
CA GLN A 232 -10.58 -8.67 35.07
C GLN A 232 -10.72 -10.17 35.37
N ILE A 233 -11.85 -10.59 35.91
CA ILE A 233 -12.17 -12.02 36.13
C ILE A 233 -12.13 -12.82 34.81
N LEU A 234 -12.29 -12.16 33.67
CA LEU A 234 -12.16 -12.80 32.36
C LEU A 234 -10.73 -13.31 32.08
N ASP A 235 -9.70 -12.86 32.83
CA ASP A 235 -8.36 -13.43 32.69
C ASP A 235 -8.30 -14.91 33.12
N GLU A 236 -9.18 -15.31 34.06
CA GLU A 236 -9.31 -16.70 34.51
C GLU A 236 -10.28 -17.49 33.64
N LEU A 237 -11.40 -16.87 33.24
CA LEU A 237 -12.47 -17.55 32.49
C LEU A 237 -12.11 -17.71 30.98
N VAL A 238 -11.23 -16.89 30.45
CA VAL A 238 -10.75 -16.93 29.05
C VAL A 238 -9.25 -17.06 29.06
N PRO A 239 -8.72 -18.29 29.22
CA PRO A 239 -7.27 -18.52 29.32
C PRO A 239 -6.55 -18.18 28.00
N LEU A 240 -5.25 -17.85 28.10
CA LEU A 240 -4.43 -17.53 26.93
C LEU A 240 -4.34 -18.68 25.91
N SER A 241 -4.47 -19.93 26.37
CA SER A 241 -4.53 -21.13 25.51
C SER A 241 -5.73 -21.15 24.56
N ALA A 242 -6.80 -20.40 24.87
CA ALA A 242 -7.96 -20.27 23.99
C ALA A 242 -7.86 -19.06 23.04
N CYS A 243 -6.79 -18.28 23.11
CA CYS A 243 -6.64 -17.00 22.41
C CYS A 243 -5.39 -16.98 21.53
N VAL A 244 -5.41 -16.11 20.47
CA VAL A 244 -4.22 -15.78 19.69
C VAL A 244 -4.24 -14.28 19.37
N ASN A 245 -3.42 -13.52 20.08
CA ASN A 245 -3.20 -12.11 19.77
C ASN A 245 -2.13 -11.99 18.69
N TRP A 246 -2.54 -11.72 17.45
CA TRP A 246 -1.65 -11.63 16.29
C TRP A 246 -0.65 -10.46 16.36
N GLN A 247 -0.93 -9.40 17.09
CA GLN A 247 0.03 -8.33 17.35
C GLN A 247 1.20 -8.82 18.22
N LYS A 248 0.89 -9.61 19.25
CA LYS A 248 1.92 -10.24 20.11
C LYS A 248 2.72 -11.27 19.33
N VAL A 249 2.06 -12.06 18.47
CA VAL A 249 2.75 -13.00 17.54
C VAL A 249 3.68 -12.25 16.60
N ALA A 250 3.25 -11.12 16.02
CA ALA A 250 4.10 -10.31 15.14
C ALA A 250 5.36 -9.79 15.86
N ALA A 251 5.22 -9.37 17.12
CA ALA A 251 6.37 -8.98 17.93
C ALA A 251 7.31 -10.18 18.20
N ALA A 252 6.77 -11.35 18.52
CA ALA A 252 7.57 -12.56 18.73
C ALA A 252 8.34 -12.99 17.46
N VAL A 253 7.70 -12.91 16.27
CA VAL A 253 8.36 -13.17 14.98
C VAL A 253 9.55 -12.21 14.78
N ALA A 254 9.34 -10.92 14.98
CA ALA A 254 10.40 -9.93 14.77
C ALA A 254 11.52 -9.96 15.83
N LEU A 255 11.26 -10.52 17.02
CA LEU A 255 12.28 -10.77 18.03
C LEU A 255 13.16 -11.97 17.68
N THR A 256 12.58 -13.00 17.04
CA THR A 256 13.25 -14.26 16.67
C THR A 256 13.89 -14.24 15.29
N ARG A 257 13.63 -13.25 14.46
CA ARG A 257 14.17 -13.09 13.10
C ARG A 257 14.76 -11.71 12.88
N ARG A 258 15.77 -11.60 12.01
CA ARG A 258 16.30 -10.27 11.61
C ARG A 258 15.50 -9.63 10.50
N PHE A 259 14.75 -10.41 9.74
CA PHE A 259 13.77 -9.95 8.76
C PHE A 259 12.37 -10.28 9.29
N ALA A 260 11.46 -9.31 9.28
CA ALA A 260 10.07 -9.53 9.64
C ALA A 260 9.14 -8.70 8.77
N VAL A 261 8.02 -9.30 8.39
CA VAL A 261 6.92 -8.62 7.68
C VAL A 261 5.67 -8.69 8.55
N ILE A 262 5.14 -7.53 8.89
CA ILE A 262 3.87 -7.38 9.61
C ILE A 262 2.85 -6.80 8.62
N SER A 263 2.06 -7.68 8.04
CA SER A 263 1.03 -7.31 7.07
C SER A 263 -0.35 -7.31 7.72
N GLY A 264 -1.16 -6.32 7.36
CA GLY A 264 -2.55 -6.24 7.83
C GLY A 264 -3.26 -5.04 7.26
N GLY A 265 -4.58 -5.14 7.14
CA GLY A 265 -5.43 -4.08 6.63
C GLY A 265 -5.41 -2.82 7.51
N PRO A 266 -6.10 -1.76 7.07
CA PRO A 266 -6.21 -0.53 7.85
C PRO A 266 -6.86 -0.79 9.23
N GLY A 267 -6.32 -0.13 10.26
CA GLY A 267 -6.84 -0.25 11.62
C GLY A 267 -6.47 -1.55 12.36
N THR A 268 -5.60 -2.40 11.80
CA THR A 268 -5.13 -3.62 12.49
C THR A 268 -4.07 -3.35 13.58
N GLY A 269 -3.68 -2.09 13.76
CA GLY A 269 -2.73 -1.68 14.79
C GLY A 269 -1.27 -1.98 14.45
N LYS A 270 -0.88 -1.96 13.16
CA LYS A 270 0.51 -2.13 12.72
C LYS A 270 1.47 -1.20 13.48
N THR A 271 1.16 0.10 13.53
CA THR A 271 2.00 1.11 14.20
C THR A 271 2.11 0.85 15.70
N THR A 272 1.00 0.52 16.35
CA THR A 272 0.98 0.16 17.79
C THR A 272 1.82 -1.08 18.05
N THR A 273 1.70 -2.09 17.17
CA THR A 273 2.49 -3.33 17.26
C THR A 273 3.98 -3.05 17.14
N VAL A 274 4.39 -2.25 16.16
CA VAL A 274 5.81 -1.93 15.97
C VAL A 274 6.36 -1.08 17.10
N THR A 275 5.57 -0.15 17.66
CA THR A 275 6.02 0.66 18.81
C THR A 275 6.29 -0.22 20.03
N LYS A 276 5.42 -1.18 20.33
CA LYS A 276 5.64 -2.18 21.39
C LYS A 276 6.82 -3.09 21.08
N LEU A 277 6.97 -3.50 19.81
CA LEU A 277 8.12 -4.29 19.35
C LEU A 277 9.43 -3.52 19.53
N LEU A 278 9.48 -2.25 19.18
CA LEU A 278 10.68 -1.42 19.36
C LEU A 278 11.08 -1.32 20.84
N ALA A 279 10.11 -1.17 21.75
CA ALA A 279 10.36 -1.24 23.18
C ALA A 279 11.01 -2.58 23.57
N ALA A 280 10.47 -3.69 23.07
CA ALA A 280 11.02 -5.03 23.35
C ALA A 280 12.43 -5.23 22.76
N LEU A 281 12.70 -4.71 21.55
CA LEU A 281 14.02 -4.79 20.92
C LEU A 281 15.08 -3.95 21.66
N ILE A 282 14.70 -2.78 22.17
CA ILE A 282 15.58 -1.93 22.98
C ILE A 282 15.90 -2.64 24.30
N GLU A 283 14.93 -3.26 24.95
CA GLU A 283 15.11 -4.04 26.16
C GLU A 283 15.92 -5.34 25.91
N GLN A 284 15.82 -5.92 24.71
CA GLN A 284 16.63 -7.08 24.31
C GLN A 284 18.10 -6.72 24.16
N ALA A 285 18.41 -5.50 23.73
CA ALA A 285 19.79 -5.06 23.59
C ALA A 285 20.48 -4.95 24.94
N THR A 286 21.78 -5.24 25.01
CA THR A 286 22.57 -5.04 26.22
C THR A 286 22.59 -3.56 26.60
N GLN A 287 22.57 -3.25 27.90
CA GLN A 287 22.52 -1.88 28.43
C GLN A 287 23.64 -0.97 27.90
N GLU A 288 24.73 -1.53 27.39
CA GLU A 288 25.87 -0.79 26.86
C GLU A 288 25.70 -0.34 25.41
N LYS A 289 24.72 -0.89 24.65
CA LYS A 289 24.53 -0.60 23.23
C LYS A 289 23.26 0.23 22.99
N ASN A 290 23.46 1.51 22.65
CA ASN A 290 22.37 2.32 22.11
C ASN A 290 22.05 1.89 20.68
N LEU A 291 20.85 1.36 20.45
CA LEU A 291 20.40 0.98 19.12
C LEU A 291 20.08 2.21 18.27
N THR A 292 20.62 2.24 17.07
CA THR A 292 20.23 3.22 16.05
C THR A 292 19.06 2.69 15.25
N ILE A 293 17.88 3.26 15.47
CA ILE A 293 16.62 2.86 14.83
C ILE A 293 16.22 3.93 13.81
N LYS A 294 15.85 3.53 12.61
CA LYS A 294 15.31 4.43 11.57
C LYS A 294 13.92 3.98 11.16
N LEU A 295 13.01 4.96 11.10
CA LEU A 295 11.62 4.82 10.67
C LEU A 295 11.46 5.51 9.33
N VAL A 296 10.96 4.81 8.32
CA VAL A 296 10.82 5.37 6.99
C VAL A 296 9.52 4.94 6.31
N ALA A 297 9.12 5.72 5.31
CA ALA A 297 8.02 5.39 4.42
C ALA A 297 8.36 5.78 2.97
N PRO A 298 7.67 5.25 1.96
CA PRO A 298 7.96 5.57 0.56
C PRO A 298 7.64 7.02 0.19
N THR A 299 6.65 7.64 0.82
CA THR A 299 6.22 9.02 0.50
C THR A 299 6.33 9.95 1.71
N GLY A 300 6.46 11.27 1.47
CA GLY A 300 6.51 12.27 2.53
C GLY A 300 5.26 12.25 3.42
N LYS A 301 4.08 12.11 2.80
CA LYS A 301 2.80 12.03 3.51
C LYS A 301 2.70 10.79 4.42
N ALA A 302 3.14 9.64 3.93
CA ALA A 302 3.17 8.42 4.74
C ALA A 302 4.17 8.55 5.91
N ALA A 303 5.32 9.17 5.67
CA ALA A 303 6.31 9.45 6.71
C ALA A 303 5.73 10.40 7.79
N ALA A 304 5.10 11.51 7.40
CA ALA A 304 4.45 12.42 8.34
C ALA A 304 3.44 11.71 9.25
N ARG A 305 2.59 10.88 8.63
CA ARG A 305 1.59 10.09 9.35
C ARG A 305 2.21 9.05 10.28
N LEU A 306 3.30 8.43 9.87
CA LEU A 306 4.05 7.50 10.72
C LEU A 306 4.61 8.22 11.95
N THR A 307 5.20 9.40 11.80
CA THR A 307 5.68 10.25 12.90
C THR A 307 4.57 10.54 13.91
N GLU A 308 3.41 11.00 13.45
CA GLU A 308 2.26 11.30 14.31
C GLU A 308 1.76 10.04 15.05
N SER A 309 1.60 8.94 14.31
CA SER A 309 1.07 7.69 14.87
C SER A 309 2.01 7.06 15.90
N ILE A 310 3.32 7.07 15.63
CA ILE A 310 4.31 6.54 16.58
C ILE A 310 4.42 7.47 17.79
N GLY A 311 4.42 8.78 17.60
CA GLY A 311 4.45 9.74 18.70
C GLY A 311 3.32 9.50 19.71
N LYS A 312 2.09 9.31 19.23
CA LYS A 312 0.93 8.96 20.06
C LYS A 312 1.10 7.59 20.72
N ALA A 313 1.51 6.57 19.97
CA ALA A 313 1.67 5.21 20.48
C ALA A 313 2.76 5.11 21.56
N VAL A 314 3.86 5.85 21.43
CA VAL A 314 4.93 5.90 22.46
C VAL A 314 4.42 6.51 23.77
N GLN A 315 3.59 7.56 23.71
CA GLN A 315 3.01 8.15 24.93
C GLN A 315 2.15 7.16 25.70
N GLU A 316 1.40 6.31 25.00
CA GLU A 316 0.49 5.31 25.58
C GLU A 316 1.19 4.02 26.05
N LEU A 317 2.49 3.82 25.74
CA LEU A 317 3.20 2.61 26.14
C LEU A 317 3.29 2.49 27.68
N PRO A 318 3.02 1.30 28.24
CA PRO A 318 3.15 1.03 29.67
C PRO A 318 4.61 0.71 30.05
N VAL A 319 5.55 1.60 29.73
CA VAL A 319 7.00 1.42 30.00
C VAL A 319 7.60 2.67 30.64
N SER A 320 8.82 2.57 31.15
CA SER A 320 9.50 3.68 31.81
C SER A 320 9.73 4.87 30.87
N PRO A 321 9.78 6.11 31.39
CA PRO A 321 10.09 7.30 30.58
C PRO A 321 11.44 7.21 29.86
N GLU A 322 12.44 6.55 30.48
CA GLU A 322 13.77 6.35 29.91
C GLU A 322 13.71 5.45 28.66
N LEU A 323 12.88 4.41 28.69
CA LEU A 323 12.68 3.53 27.54
C LEU A 323 11.90 4.23 26.43
N LYS A 324 10.86 5.01 26.79
CA LYS A 324 10.11 5.84 25.82
C LYS A 324 11.03 6.80 25.07
N ALA A 325 11.97 7.43 25.78
CA ALA A 325 12.90 8.40 25.19
C ALA A 325 13.89 7.77 24.18
N LYS A 326 14.12 6.45 24.26
CA LYS A 326 14.98 5.72 23.31
C LYS A 326 14.26 5.32 22.01
N ILE A 327 12.92 5.37 21.99
CA ILE A 327 12.13 5.03 20.78
C ILE A 327 12.07 6.27 19.89
N PRO A 328 12.58 6.22 18.64
CA PRO A 328 12.48 7.36 17.74
C PRO A 328 11.03 7.59 17.34
N THR A 329 10.62 8.83 17.32
CA THR A 329 9.29 9.24 16.85
C THR A 329 9.34 9.89 15.46
N GLU A 330 10.50 10.40 15.05
CA GLU A 330 10.68 11.02 13.75
C GLU A 330 10.87 9.97 12.66
N SER A 331 10.22 10.17 11.55
CA SER A 331 10.37 9.35 10.35
C SER A 331 10.79 10.18 9.13
N SER A 332 11.29 9.50 8.11
CA SER A 332 11.69 10.13 6.85
C SER A 332 11.28 9.30 5.64
N THR A 333 11.50 9.83 4.42
CA THR A 333 11.30 9.02 3.22
C THR A 333 12.49 8.10 2.96
N LEU A 334 12.25 6.98 2.26
CA LEU A 334 13.31 6.08 1.78
C LEU A 334 14.37 6.83 0.97
N HIS A 335 13.97 7.74 0.09
CA HIS A 335 14.89 8.56 -0.71
C HIS A 335 15.81 9.42 0.16
N ARG A 336 15.27 10.00 1.23
CA ARG A 336 16.06 10.81 2.17
C ARG A 336 17.02 9.94 2.98
N LEU A 337 16.56 8.78 3.44
CA LEU A 337 17.41 7.82 4.16
C LEU A 337 18.60 7.37 3.31
N LEU A 338 18.34 6.97 2.06
CA LEU A 338 19.39 6.50 1.15
C LEU A 338 20.29 7.62 0.60
N GLY A 339 19.88 8.88 0.77
CA GLY A 339 20.61 10.05 0.28
C GLY A 339 20.51 10.18 -1.24
N ALA A 340 19.35 10.59 -1.73
CA ALA A 340 19.12 10.81 -3.16
C ALA A 340 20.14 11.80 -3.77
N ILE A 341 20.67 11.44 -4.93
CA ILE A 341 21.62 12.27 -5.71
C ILE A 341 20.82 12.93 -6.84
N PRO A 342 20.81 14.27 -6.96
CA PRO A 342 20.10 14.95 -8.04
C PRO A 342 20.52 14.44 -9.42
N ASN A 343 19.54 14.18 -10.30
CA ASN A 343 19.72 13.69 -11.66
C ASN A 343 20.42 12.31 -11.76
N SER A 344 20.43 11.52 -10.69
CA SER A 344 20.98 10.16 -10.68
C SER A 344 19.92 9.16 -10.23
N ALA A 345 19.98 7.96 -10.80
CA ALA A 345 19.22 6.82 -10.31
C ALA A 345 19.89 6.16 -9.08
N GLU A 346 21.13 6.56 -8.74
CA GLU A 346 21.88 5.99 -7.62
C GLU A 346 21.74 6.85 -6.37
N PHE A 347 22.04 6.23 -5.22
CA PHE A 347 21.98 6.84 -3.90
C PHE A 347 23.38 6.91 -3.26
N ARG A 348 23.52 7.79 -2.25
CA ARG A 348 24.77 7.91 -1.49
C ARG A 348 25.08 6.65 -0.68
N HIS A 349 24.02 6.03 -0.12
CA HIS A 349 24.13 4.79 0.63
C HIS A 349 23.87 3.59 -0.29
N ASN A 350 24.79 2.62 -0.24
CA ASN A 350 24.81 1.41 -1.04
C ASN A 350 25.75 0.38 -0.36
N LYS A 351 26.07 -0.73 -1.01
CA LYS A 351 26.96 -1.79 -0.49
C LYS A 351 28.35 -1.28 -0.10
N GLN A 352 28.90 -0.29 -0.78
CA GLN A 352 30.22 0.31 -0.50
C GLN A 352 30.15 1.37 0.62
N ASN A 353 29.00 2.00 0.80
CA ASN A 353 28.75 2.99 1.83
C ASN A 353 27.44 2.65 2.57
N PRO A 354 27.43 1.63 3.44
CA PRO A 354 26.23 1.19 4.12
C PRO A 354 25.59 2.25 5.02
N LEU A 355 24.33 2.06 5.35
CA LEU A 355 23.61 2.86 6.33
C LEU A 355 24.19 2.62 7.74
N HIS A 356 24.15 3.66 8.57
CA HIS A 356 24.52 3.56 9.98
C HIS A 356 23.27 3.36 10.83
N LEU A 357 22.82 2.11 10.96
CA LEU A 357 21.66 1.74 11.76
C LEU A 357 21.71 0.27 12.21
N ASP A 358 20.96 -0.04 13.26
CA ASP A 358 20.75 -1.40 13.76
C ASP A 358 19.38 -1.94 13.39
N ILE A 359 18.36 -1.06 13.30
CA ILE A 359 16.98 -1.44 12.96
C ILE A 359 16.41 -0.47 11.95
N LEU A 360 15.89 -1.00 10.85
CA LEU A 360 15.13 -0.27 9.85
C LEU A 360 13.69 -0.74 9.84
N VAL A 361 12.76 0.19 10.03
CA VAL A 361 11.32 -0.04 9.88
C VAL A 361 10.83 0.71 8.66
N ILE A 362 10.19 0.00 7.74
CA ILE A 362 9.58 0.58 6.53
C ILE A 362 8.06 0.43 6.64
N ASP A 363 7.35 1.53 6.74
CA ASP A 363 5.89 1.55 6.69
C ASP A 363 5.39 1.73 5.25
N GLU A 364 4.14 1.33 4.99
CA GLU A 364 3.52 1.32 3.65
C GLU A 364 4.39 0.58 2.61
N ALA A 365 4.98 -0.56 3.01
CA ALA A 365 5.90 -1.33 2.18
C ALA A 365 5.26 -1.88 0.88
N SER A 366 3.93 -1.94 0.78
CA SER A 366 3.20 -2.28 -0.46
C SER A 366 3.49 -1.30 -1.61
N MET A 367 3.86 -0.06 -1.29
CA MET A 367 4.22 0.98 -2.26
C MET A 367 5.69 0.95 -2.69
N VAL A 368 6.51 0.08 -2.10
CA VAL A 368 7.94 -0.05 -2.43
C VAL A 368 8.12 -1.01 -3.59
N ASP A 369 8.68 -0.51 -4.69
CA ASP A 369 8.97 -1.30 -5.88
C ASP A 369 10.25 -2.16 -5.74
N LEU A 370 10.51 -3.02 -6.72
CA LEU A 370 11.69 -3.87 -6.72
C LEU A 370 13.01 -3.07 -6.73
N PRO A 371 13.20 -2.06 -7.59
CA PRO A 371 14.43 -1.24 -7.58
C PRO A 371 14.71 -0.59 -6.23
N MET A 372 13.69 -0.01 -5.60
CA MET A 372 13.85 0.66 -4.30
C MET A 372 14.13 -0.34 -3.18
N MET A 373 13.42 -1.48 -3.14
CA MET A 373 13.66 -2.52 -2.14
C MET A 373 15.07 -3.10 -2.26
N TYR A 374 15.54 -3.35 -3.50
CA TYR A 374 16.91 -3.75 -3.76
C TYR A 374 17.92 -2.75 -3.17
N LYS A 375 17.75 -1.44 -3.46
CA LYS A 375 18.67 -0.40 -2.98
C LYS A 375 18.68 -0.29 -1.45
N VAL A 376 17.54 -0.50 -0.81
CA VAL A 376 17.44 -0.56 0.65
C VAL A 376 18.26 -1.72 1.19
N VAL A 377 18.03 -2.94 0.70
CA VAL A 377 18.72 -4.12 1.24
C VAL A 377 20.21 -4.14 0.89
N ASP A 378 20.60 -3.54 -0.24
CA ASP A 378 21.99 -3.39 -0.63
C ASP A 378 22.76 -2.42 0.28
N ALA A 379 22.08 -1.37 0.76
CA ALA A 379 22.63 -0.39 1.71
C ALA A 379 22.57 -0.83 3.17
N LEU A 380 21.88 -1.94 3.51
CA LEU A 380 21.74 -2.41 4.89
C LEU A 380 23.05 -3.00 5.43
N PRO A 381 23.49 -2.63 6.65
CA PRO A 381 24.58 -3.32 7.34
C PRO A 381 24.23 -4.79 7.60
N LYS A 382 25.24 -5.66 7.60
CA LYS A 382 25.05 -7.11 7.79
C LYS A 382 24.36 -7.49 9.11
N HIS A 383 24.52 -6.66 10.16
CA HIS A 383 23.93 -6.91 11.48
C HIS A 383 22.52 -6.35 11.64
N ALA A 384 22.08 -5.49 10.73
CA ALA A 384 20.81 -4.78 10.83
C ALA A 384 19.60 -5.71 10.79
N ARG A 385 18.51 -5.26 11.43
CA ARG A 385 17.18 -5.85 11.31
C ARG A 385 16.34 -5.02 10.33
N LEU A 386 15.54 -5.71 9.52
CA LEU A 386 14.60 -5.10 8.58
C LEU A 386 13.17 -5.52 8.95
N ILE A 387 12.32 -4.55 9.22
CA ILE A 387 10.91 -4.75 9.55
C ILE A 387 10.06 -4.03 8.50
N LEU A 388 9.26 -4.77 7.77
CA LEU A 388 8.32 -4.24 6.77
C LEU A 388 6.92 -4.22 7.34
N LEU A 389 6.27 -3.06 7.28
CA LEU A 389 4.86 -2.88 7.62
C LEU A 389 4.10 -2.57 6.34
N GLY A 390 2.96 -3.20 6.13
CA GLY A 390 2.16 -2.93 4.93
C GLY A 390 0.84 -3.69 4.93
N ASP A 391 0.19 -3.65 3.79
CA ASP A 391 -1.02 -4.40 3.53
C ASP A 391 -0.89 -5.09 2.17
N LYS A 392 -0.78 -6.42 2.18
CA LYS A 392 -0.59 -7.23 0.96
C LYS A 392 -1.76 -7.15 -0.02
N ASP A 393 -2.93 -6.74 0.47
CA ASP A 393 -4.17 -6.68 -0.31
C ASP A 393 -4.41 -5.28 -0.90
N GLN A 394 -3.62 -4.28 -0.53
CA GLN A 394 -3.63 -2.96 -1.14
C GLN A 394 -2.90 -2.94 -2.48
N LEU A 395 -3.12 -1.87 -3.24
CA LEU A 395 -2.38 -1.61 -4.47
C LEU A 395 -0.88 -1.71 -4.26
N ALA A 396 -0.22 -2.44 -5.13
CA ALA A 396 1.24 -2.45 -5.22
C ALA A 396 1.79 -1.10 -5.72
N SER A 397 3.12 -0.97 -5.73
CA SER A 397 3.82 0.19 -6.29
C SER A 397 3.41 0.48 -7.72
N VAL A 398 3.54 1.73 -8.17
CA VAL A 398 3.28 2.11 -9.57
C VAL A 398 4.36 1.53 -10.49
N GLU A 399 5.60 1.54 -10.04
CA GLU A 399 6.74 0.95 -10.74
C GLU A 399 6.72 -0.60 -10.69
N ALA A 400 7.65 -1.23 -11.42
CA ALA A 400 7.67 -2.66 -11.61
C ALA A 400 7.91 -3.48 -10.32
N GLY A 401 7.15 -4.56 -10.19
CA GLY A 401 7.21 -5.52 -9.09
C GLY A 401 6.13 -5.34 -8.03
N ALA A 402 5.82 -6.43 -7.36
CA ALA A 402 4.89 -6.50 -6.21
C ALA A 402 5.57 -7.20 -5.03
N VAL A 403 6.72 -6.66 -4.62
CA VAL A 403 7.66 -7.33 -3.69
C VAL A 403 6.99 -7.78 -2.39
N LEU A 404 6.19 -6.91 -1.75
CA LEU A 404 5.48 -7.28 -0.53
C LEU A 404 4.47 -8.40 -0.77
N GLY A 405 3.75 -8.37 -1.89
CA GLY A 405 2.79 -9.40 -2.28
C GLY A 405 3.47 -10.76 -2.51
N ASP A 406 4.60 -10.76 -3.23
CA ASP A 406 5.40 -11.95 -3.50
C ASP A 406 5.93 -12.58 -2.19
N ILE A 407 6.49 -11.77 -1.28
CA ILE A 407 6.96 -12.22 0.02
C ILE A 407 5.79 -12.76 0.86
N CYS A 408 4.67 -12.04 0.93
CA CYS A 408 3.51 -12.45 1.72
C CYS A 408 2.83 -13.73 1.21
N SER A 409 3.09 -14.17 -0.03
CA SER A 409 2.55 -15.42 -0.57
C SER A 409 3.03 -16.64 0.23
N PHE A 410 4.21 -16.58 0.85
CA PHE A 410 4.76 -17.63 1.70
C PHE A 410 3.98 -17.85 3.01
N HIS A 411 3.11 -16.93 3.40
CA HIS A 411 2.29 -17.10 4.61
C HIS A 411 1.43 -18.38 4.58
N ALA A 412 1.00 -18.82 3.41
CA ALA A 412 0.21 -20.03 3.23
C ALA A 412 0.95 -21.31 3.67
N LEU A 413 2.28 -21.28 3.71
CA LEU A 413 3.10 -22.41 4.16
C LEU A 413 3.10 -22.61 5.69
N GLY A 414 2.69 -21.58 6.46
CA GLY A 414 2.78 -21.57 7.91
C GLY A 414 4.21 -21.47 8.42
N TYR A 415 4.40 -21.57 9.74
CA TYR A 415 5.72 -21.53 10.38
C TYR A 415 6.42 -22.90 10.32
N GLY A 416 7.75 -22.90 10.36
CA GLY A 416 8.55 -24.08 10.64
C GLY A 416 8.42 -24.52 12.11
N LYS A 417 8.74 -25.77 12.42
CA LYS A 417 8.59 -26.34 13.79
C LYS A 417 9.34 -25.54 14.85
N GLU A 418 10.57 -25.15 14.56
CA GLU A 418 11.41 -24.37 15.50
C GLU A 418 10.82 -22.98 15.73
N GLN A 419 10.39 -22.31 14.68
CA GLN A 419 9.79 -20.99 14.76
C GLN A 419 8.44 -21.03 15.50
N ALA A 420 7.58 -21.99 15.18
CA ALA A 420 6.30 -22.19 15.86
C ALA A 420 6.49 -22.42 17.37
N SER A 421 7.48 -23.27 17.76
CA SER A 421 7.82 -23.49 19.16
C SER A 421 8.37 -22.23 19.84
N ALA A 422 9.23 -21.46 19.17
CA ALA A 422 9.77 -20.21 19.69
C ALA A 422 8.67 -19.16 19.92
N ILE A 423 7.75 -19.00 18.95
CA ILE A 423 6.60 -18.11 19.06
C ILE A 423 5.70 -18.54 20.22
N ALA A 424 5.35 -19.84 20.34
CA ALA A 424 4.53 -20.36 21.43
C ALA A 424 5.15 -20.07 22.81
N LYS A 425 6.46 -20.27 22.96
CA LYS A 425 7.19 -19.96 24.21
C LYS A 425 7.19 -18.46 24.56
N LEU A 426 7.33 -17.59 23.54
CA LEU A 426 7.35 -16.14 23.76
C LEU A 426 5.96 -15.58 24.06
N THR A 427 4.92 -16.15 23.46
CA THR A 427 3.57 -15.60 23.51
C THR A 427 2.66 -16.27 24.53
N GLY A 428 2.93 -17.52 24.89
CA GLY A 428 2.05 -18.36 25.69
C GLY A 428 0.88 -18.96 24.89
N PHE A 429 0.90 -18.89 23.54
CA PHE A 429 -0.14 -19.42 22.68
C PHE A 429 0.23 -20.83 22.19
N ASP A 430 -0.08 -21.85 23.01
CA ASP A 430 0.31 -23.24 22.74
C ASP A 430 -0.27 -23.82 21.46
N THR A 431 -1.42 -23.29 20.99
CA THR A 431 -2.03 -23.70 19.72
C THR A 431 -1.11 -23.49 18.51
N LEU A 432 -0.20 -22.55 18.58
CA LEU A 432 0.75 -22.25 17.50
C LEU A 432 1.91 -23.28 17.44
N ALA A 433 2.23 -23.96 18.53
CA ALA A 433 3.33 -24.91 18.59
C ALA A 433 3.14 -26.13 17.64
N HIS A 434 1.91 -26.43 17.29
CA HIS A 434 1.54 -27.63 16.51
C HIS A 434 1.25 -27.36 15.03
N THR A 435 1.33 -26.09 14.58
CA THR A 435 0.95 -25.69 13.21
C THR A 435 2.11 -25.75 12.21
N GLY A 436 3.33 -26.07 12.66
CA GLY A 436 4.54 -25.87 11.86
C GLY A 436 4.92 -27.05 10.98
N ASN A 437 4.90 -26.89 9.66
CA ASN A 437 5.41 -27.84 8.67
C ASN A 437 6.34 -27.22 7.61
N SER A 438 6.50 -25.89 7.61
CA SER A 438 7.32 -25.18 6.63
C SER A 438 8.81 -25.33 6.92
N ALA A 439 9.62 -25.35 5.86
CA ALA A 439 11.08 -25.20 5.95
C ALA A 439 11.56 -23.81 5.43
N SER A 440 10.64 -22.92 5.07
CA SER A 440 10.95 -21.62 4.48
C SER A 440 11.29 -20.59 5.56
N SER A 441 12.51 -20.05 5.54
CA SER A 441 12.92 -18.93 6.41
C SER A 441 12.09 -17.65 6.19
N ILE A 442 11.57 -17.48 4.98
CA ILE A 442 10.69 -16.36 4.63
C ILE A 442 9.33 -16.54 5.29
N ALA A 443 8.72 -17.72 5.21
CA ALA A 443 7.45 -18.02 5.90
C ALA A 443 7.56 -17.77 7.42
N ASP A 444 8.69 -18.14 8.01
CA ASP A 444 9.01 -17.93 9.43
C ASP A 444 9.14 -16.45 9.83
N SER A 445 9.30 -15.57 8.86
CA SER A 445 9.48 -14.13 9.04
C SER A 445 8.17 -13.33 8.88
N LEU A 446 7.04 -13.98 8.61
CA LEU A 446 5.78 -13.33 8.27
C LEU A 446 4.78 -13.38 9.43
N CYS A 447 4.06 -12.28 9.62
CA CYS A 447 2.86 -12.27 10.47
C CYS A 447 1.75 -11.45 9.81
N MET A 448 0.56 -12.07 9.70
CA MET A 448 -0.64 -11.41 9.18
C MET A 448 -1.54 -11.02 10.33
N LEU A 449 -1.73 -9.70 10.53
CA LEU A 449 -2.68 -9.17 11.50
C LEU A 449 -4.11 -9.37 10.97
N GLN A 450 -4.91 -10.13 11.68
CA GLN A 450 -6.25 -10.52 11.21
C GLN A 450 -7.36 -9.63 11.74
N LYS A 451 -7.17 -9.04 12.94
CA LYS A 451 -8.16 -8.22 13.60
C LYS A 451 -7.99 -6.74 13.26
N SER A 452 -9.08 -6.08 12.88
CA SER A 452 -9.13 -4.62 12.78
C SER A 452 -9.76 -4.02 14.03
N TYR A 453 -9.09 -3.05 14.63
CA TYR A 453 -9.62 -2.25 15.75
C TYR A 453 -10.46 -1.07 15.27
N ARG A 454 -10.41 -0.76 13.97
CA ARG A 454 -11.20 0.28 13.32
C ARG A 454 -12.54 -0.25 12.85
N PHE A 455 -12.53 -1.44 12.25
CA PHE A 455 -13.67 -2.07 11.62
C PHE A 455 -14.05 -3.35 12.37
N ASP A 456 -14.98 -3.23 13.30
CA ASP A 456 -15.55 -4.39 13.99
C ASP A 456 -16.57 -5.13 13.10
N ALA A 457 -17.18 -6.18 13.61
CA ALA A 457 -18.16 -6.98 12.88
C ALA A 457 -19.41 -6.19 12.43
N ARG A 458 -19.67 -5.01 13.02
CA ARG A 458 -20.78 -4.12 12.69
C ARG A 458 -20.42 -3.07 11.63
N SER A 459 -19.16 -2.95 11.24
CA SER A 459 -18.74 -2.02 10.20
C SER A 459 -18.99 -2.60 8.82
N GLY A 460 -19.85 -1.94 8.05
CA GLY A 460 -20.09 -2.25 6.65
C GLY A 460 -18.85 -2.04 5.82
N ILE A 461 -18.04 -1.01 6.10
CA ILE A 461 -16.74 -0.76 5.43
C ILE A 461 -15.83 -1.97 5.59
N GLY A 462 -15.67 -2.49 6.80
CA GLY A 462 -14.83 -3.65 7.07
C GLY A 462 -15.36 -4.93 6.42
N GLN A 463 -16.67 -5.16 6.46
CA GLN A 463 -17.29 -6.32 5.82
C GLN A 463 -17.19 -6.25 4.29
N LEU A 464 -17.40 -5.06 3.71
CA LEU A 464 -17.25 -4.85 2.27
C LEU A 464 -15.79 -5.06 1.81
N ALA A 465 -14.82 -4.56 2.57
CA ALA A 465 -13.41 -4.77 2.29
C ALA A 465 -13.04 -6.27 2.28
N LYS A 466 -13.51 -7.03 3.27
CA LYS A 466 -13.33 -8.51 3.32
C LYS A 466 -14.00 -9.21 2.13
N ALA A 467 -15.24 -8.83 1.80
CA ALA A 467 -15.97 -9.40 0.66
C ALA A 467 -15.25 -9.13 -0.67
N VAL A 468 -14.74 -7.92 -0.87
CA VAL A 468 -13.93 -7.57 -2.05
C VAL A 468 -12.65 -8.41 -2.12
N ASN A 469 -11.93 -8.55 -1.02
CA ASN A 469 -10.70 -9.37 -0.97
C ASN A 469 -10.95 -10.85 -1.25
N SER A 470 -12.13 -11.37 -0.89
CA SER A 470 -12.50 -12.74 -1.24
C SER A 470 -12.72 -12.94 -2.75
N GLY A 471 -12.95 -11.87 -3.53
CA GLY A 471 -13.30 -11.91 -4.95
C GLY A 471 -14.69 -12.49 -5.22
N SER A 472 -15.50 -12.71 -4.18
CA SER A 472 -16.83 -13.32 -4.27
C SER A 472 -17.91 -12.26 -4.46
N ALA A 473 -18.56 -12.27 -5.63
CA ALA A 473 -19.70 -11.41 -5.91
C ALA A 473 -20.86 -11.64 -4.93
N ALA A 474 -21.12 -12.91 -4.55
CA ALA A 474 -22.15 -13.25 -3.59
C ALA A 474 -21.86 -12.67 -2.19
N SER A 475 -20.60 -12.66 -1.77
CA SER A 475 -20.20 -12.04 -0.50
C SER A 475 -20.47 -10.54 -0.50
N VAL A 476 -20.22 -9.85 -1.61
CA VAL A 476 -20.52 -8.43 -1.77
C VAL A 476 -22.02 -8.17 -1.72
N ASP A 477 -22.84 -9.00 -2.41
CA ASP A 477 -24.32 -8.91 -2.34
C ASP A 477 -24.84 -9.09 -0.91
N ASN A 478 -24.30 -10.06 -0.17
CA ASN A 478 -24.64 -10.30 1.22
C ASN A 478 -24.31 -9.10 2.13
N VAL A 479 -23.24 -8.37 1.87
CA VAL A 479 -22.89 -7.16 2.62
C VAL A 479 -23.92 -6.07 2.37
N TRP A 480 -24.29 -5.82 1.12
CA TRP A 480 -25.30 -4.81 0.77
C TRP A 480 -26.69 -5.16 1.33
N ALA A 481 -27.05 -6.44 1.36
CA ALA A 481 -28.32 -6.91 1.92
C ALA A 481 -28.45 -6.70 3.45
N ARG A 482 -27.34 -6.45 4.17
CA ARG A 482 -27.34 -6.23 5.62
C ARG A 482 -27.62 -4.80 6.07
N ASP A 483 -27.70 -3.86 5.14
CA ASP A 483 -28.04 -2.45 5.35
C ASP A 483 -27.23 -1.77 6.47
N PHE A 484 -25.90 -1.85 6.36
CA PHE A 484 -24.99 -1.19 7.31
C PHE A 484 -25.07 0.33 7.19
N SER A 485 -25.09 1.04 8.32
CA SER A 485 -25.24 2.50 8.38
C SER A 485 -24.00 3.30 7.92
N ASP A 486 -22.83 2.67 7.81
CA ASP A 486 -21.55 3.30 7.44
C ASP A 486 -21.21 3.15 5.97
N ILE A 487 -22.00 2.42 5.18
CA ILE A 487 -21.83 2.25 3.73
C ILE A 487 -23.13 2.52 2.98
N GLU A 488 -22.99 3.15 1.81
CA GLU A 488 -24.09 3.41 0.88
C GLU A 488 -23.65 3.02 -0.53
N HIS A 489 -24.56 2.46 -1.31
CA HIS A 489 -24.35 2.15 -2.72
C HIS A 489 -25.39 2.85 -3.59
N PHE A 490 -24.91 3.49 -4.65
CA PHE A 490 -25.72 4.19 -5.64
C PHE A 490 -25.35 3.69 -7.04
N ALA A 491 -26.34 3.13 -7.76
CA ALA A 491 -26.19 2.85 -9.18
C ALA A 491 -25.97 4.16 -9.96
N LEU A 492 -25.19 4.11 -11.04
CA LEU A 492 -24.91 5.28 -11.85
C LEU A 492 -26.17 5.72 -12.61
N SER A 493 -26.69 6.89 -12.24
CA SER A 493 -27.80 7.57 -12.90
C SER A 493 -27.57 9.07 -12.83
N SER A 494 -28.22 9.84 -13.69
CA SER A 494 -28.17 11.30 -13.63
C SER A 494 -28.65 11.83 -12.28
N GLN A 495 -29.64 11.18 -11.65
CA GLN A 495 -30.15 11.54 -10.34
C GLN A 495 -29.09 11.35 -9.25
N HIS A 496 -28.50 10.15 -9.16
CA HIS A 496 -27.50 9.84 -8.16
C HIS A 496 -26.19 10.63 -8.37
N TYR A 497 -25.84 10.88 -9.64
CA TYR A 497 -24.71 11.74 -9.95
C TYR A 497 -24.93 13.19 -9.43
N ASN A 498 -26.13 13.76 -9.66
CA ASN A 498 -26.49 15.07 -9.12
C ASN A 498 -26.51 15.07 -7.57
N GLN A 499 -27.02 14.00 -6.95
CA GLN A 499 -26.99 13.84 -5.49
C GLN A 499 -25.54 13.82 -4.97
N MET A 500 -24.64 13.08 -5.63
CA MET A 500 -23.20 13.08 -5.31
C MET A 500 -22.63 14.49 -5.37
N MET A 501 -22.90 15.24 -6.44
CA MET A 501 -22.44 16.60 -6.59
C MET A 501 -22.98 17.55 -5.50
N GLN A 502 -24.24 17.37 -5.10
CA GLN A 502 -24.82 18.14 -3.99
C GLN A 502 -24.12 17.81 -2.65
N THR A 503 -23.85 16.53 -2.39
CA THR A 503 -23.11 16.08 -1.21
C THR A 503 -21.70 16.69 -1.19
N LEU A 504 -20.98 16.66 -2.31
CA LEU A 504 -19.65 17.26 -2.41
C LEU A 504 -19.67 18.78 -2.19
N VAL A 505 -20.67 19.47 -2.72
CA VAL A 505 -20.84 20.92 -2.48
C VAL A 505 -21.10 21.21 -1.00
N GLN A 506 -21.87 20.38 -0.31
CA GLN A 506 -22.11 20.53 1.13
C GLN A 506 -20.83 20.28 1.93
N GLU A 507 -20.14 19.18 1.65
CA GLU A 507 -18.92 18.79 2.38
C GLU A 507 -17.78 19.81 2.15
N TYR A 508 -17.51 20.15 0.90
CA TYR A 508 -16.48 21.16 0.59
C TYR A 508 -16.90 22.58 0.98
N GLY A 509 -18.20 22.86 1.02
CA GLY A 509 -18.74 24.10 1.57
C GLY A 509 -18.35 24.35 3.03
N ARG A 510 -18.07 23.28 3.82
CA ARG A 510 -17.65 23.41 5.22
C ARG A 510 -16.32 24.12 5.36
N TYR A 511 -15.27 23.66 4.64
CA TYR A 511 -13.96 24.31 4.71
C TYR A 511 -13.98 25.69 4.08
N LEU A 512 -14.76 25.92 3.00
CA LEU A 512 -14.90 27.22 2.35
C LEU A 512 -15.57 28.24 3.27
N LYS A 513 -16.61 27.83 4.01
CA LYS A 513 -17.22 28.67 5.05
C LYS A 513 -16.22 29.01 6.16
N ARG A 514 -15.39 28.01 6.58
CA ARG A 514 -14.37 28.22 7.61
C ARG A 514 -13.31 29.23 7.16
N ILE A 515 -12.96 29.26 5.89
CA ILE A 515 -12.08 30.32 5.36
C ILE A 515 -12.68 31.69 5.56
N GLY A 516 -14.02 31.89 5.40
CA GLY A 516 -14.72 33.14 5.59
C GLY A 516 -14.99 33.58 7.03
N GLN A 517 -14.82 32.64 8.02
CA GLN A 517 -15.09 32.92 9.42
C GLN A 517 -13.88 33.58 10.10
N GLN A 518 -14.12 34.64 10.87
CA GLN A 518 -13.17 35.18 11.83
C GLN A 518 -13.48 34.54 13.19
N GLU A 519 -12.65 33.59 13.64
CA GLU A 519 -12.76 33.02 14.98
C GLU A 519 -11.74 33.69 15.91
N THR A 520 -12.12 33.84 17.17
CA THR A 520 -11.21 34.26 18.23
C THR A 520 -10.53 33.00 18.82
N ALA A 521 -9.26 33.09 19.13
CA ALA A 521 -8.52 31.99 19.75
C ALA A 521 -9.17 31.58 21.08
N PRO A 522 -9.47 30.28 21.33
CA PRO A 522 -10.27 29.84 22.49
C PRO A 522 -9.69 30.19 23.87
N LYS A 523 -8.39 30.55 23.95
CA LYS A 523 -7.69 30.83 25.23
C LYS A 523 -7.30 32.28 25.46
N THR A 524 -7.21 33.10 24.43
CA THR A 524 -6.68 34.47 24.54
C THR A 524 -7.67 35.55 24.13
N GLY A 525 -8.77 35.21 23.42
CA GLY A 525 -9.70 36.20 22.90
C GLY A 525 -9.14 37.05 21.74
N GLU A 526 -7.91 36.77 21.30
CA GLU A 526 -7.25 37.43 20.18
C GLU A 526 -7.66 36.82 18.85
N PRO A 527 -7.57 37.56 17.71
CA PRO A 527 -7.81 36.97 16.39
C PRO A 527 -6.92 35.75 16.13
N GLU A 528 -7.51 34.70 15.58
CA GLU A 528 -6.79 33.47 15.20
C GLU A 528 -5.68 33.81 14.19
N SER A 529 -4.45 33.31 14.40
CA SER A 529 -3.38 33.52 13.43
C SER A 529 -3.73 32.85 12.09
N LEU A 530 -3.33 33.45 10.96
CA LEU A 530 -3.61 32.94 9.62
C LEU A 530 -3.09 31.50 9.44
N THR A 531 -1.96 31.18 10.05
CA THR A 531 -1.37 29.83 10.01
C THR A 531 -2.24 28.81 10.76
N HIS A 532 -2.78 29.19 11.93
CA HIS A 532 -3.67 28.31 12.69
C HIS A 532 -5.00 28.11 11.97
N LYS A 533 -5.56 29.17 11.40
CA LYS A 533 -6.74 29.13 10.55
C LYS A 533 -6.52 28.23 9.32
N ALA A 534 -5.37 28.34 8.64
CA ALA A 534 -5.04 27.53 7.49
C ALA A 534 -4.96 26.04 7.86
N LYS A 535 -4.41 25.71 9.02
CA LYS A 535 -4.40 24.32 9.53
C LYS A 535 -5.81 23.79 9.73
N ALA A 536 -6.66 24.53 10.40
CA ALA A 536 -8.04 24.13 10.66
C ALA A 536 -8.87 23.99 9.36
N VAL A 537 -8.58 24.80 8.34
CA VAL A 537 -9.18 24.70 7.00
C VAL A 537 -8.71 23.43 6.29
N LEU A 538 -7.40 23.12 6.32
CA LEU A 538 -6.83 21.89 5.77
C LEU A 538 -7.40 20.64 6.45
N ASP A 539 -7.49 20.64 7.78
CA ASP A 539 -8.09 19.55 8.55
C ASP A 539 -9.55 19.32 8.16
N THR A 540 -10.32 20.39 7.98
CA THR A 540 -11.72 20.30 7.55
C THR A 540 -11.84 19.77 6.12
N PHE A 541 -10.98 20.23 5.20
CA PHE A 541 -10.94 19.75 3.82
C PHE A 541 -10.56 18.24 3.75
N ASN A 542 -9.67 17.80 4.61
CA ASN A 542 -9.22 16.41 4.66
C ASN A 542 -10.25 15.43 5.26
N GLN A 543 -11.35 15.90 5.82
CA GLN A 543 -12.41 15.02 6.34
C GLN A 543 -13.18 14.29 5.23
N CYS A 544 -13.34 14.91 4.06
CA CYS A 544 -14.07 14.32 2.93
C CYS A 544 -13.23 14.29 1.67
N ARG A 545 -13.38 13.24 0.86
CA ARG A 545 -12.70 13.11 -0.42
C ARG A 545 -13.50 12.32 -1.44
N LEU A 546 -13.51 12.82 -2.70
CA LEU A 546 -13.97 12.04 -3.84
C LEU A 546 -12.80 11.28 -4.47
N LEU A 547 -12.92 9.97 -4.55
CA LEU A 547 -11.96 9.07 -5.18
C LEU A 547 -12.52 8.52 -6.48
N CYS A 548 -11.69 8.44 -7.52
CA CYS A 548 -12.04 7.84 -8.80
C CYS A 548 -10.93 6.90 -9.29
N ALA A 549 -11.29 6.00 -10.21
CA ALA A 549 -10.37 5.00 -10.72
C ALA A 549 -9.46 5.53 -11.85
N ILE A 550 -9.95 6.50 -12.64
CA ILE A 550 -9.34 6.97 -13.89
C ILE A 550 -8.99 8.47 -13.82
N ARG A 551 -8.08 8.92 -14.69
CA ARG A 551 -7.66 10.33 -14.72
C ARG A 551 -8.50 11.17 -15.67
N GLU A 552 -8.82 10.63 -16.83
CA GLU A 552 -9.45 11.33 -17.93
C GLU A 552 -10.94 10.97 -18.05
N GLY A 553 -11.69 11.83 -18.75
CA GLY A 553 -13.12 11.64 -19.01
C GLY A 553 -14.02 12.16 -17.88
N ASP A 554 -15.31 11.97 -18.05
CA ASP A 554 -16.37 12.52 -17.18
C ASP A 554 -16.36 11.93 -15.76
N PHE A 555 -15.86 10.70 -15.60
CA PHE A 555 -15.71 9.98 -14.33
C PHE A 555 -14.25 9.97 -13.85
N GLY A 556 -13.39 10.72 -14.51
CA GLY A 556 -11.97 10.90 -14.17
C GLY A 556 -11.71 12.17 -13.36
N VAL A 557 -10.49 12.28 -12.83
CA VAL A 557 -10.06 13.43 -12.01
C VAL A 557 -10.31 14.76 -12.69
N ALA A 558 -9.95 14.89 -13.97
CA ALA A 558 -10.04 16.13 -14.72
C ALA A 558 -11.52 16.60 -14.85
N GLY A 559 -12.40 15.73 -15.34
CA GLY A 559 -13.82 16.04 -15.51
C GLY A 559 -14.53 16.28 -14.20
N LEU A 560 -14.24 15.47 -13.15
CA LEU A 560 -14.86 15.62 -11.84
C LEU A 560 -14.45 16.95 -11.16
N ASN A 561 -13.16 17.30 -11.17
CA ASN A 561 -12.69 18.57 -10.62
C ASN A 561 -13.38 19.78 -11.27
N GLN A 562 -13.45 19.80 -12.61
CA GLN A 562 -14.12 20.89 -13.34
C GLN A 562 -15.62 21.01 -12.98
N ARG A 563 -16.31 19.86 -12.83
CA ARG A 563 -17.73 19.86 -12.46
C ARG A 563 -17.95 20.31 -11.02
N ILE A 564 -17.08 19.90 -10.08
CA ILE A 564 -17.15 20.35 -8.69
C ILE A 564 -16.91 21.84 -8.60
N GLU A 565 -15.91 22.40 -9.30
CA GLU A 565 -15.65 23.84 -9.38
C GLU A 565 -16.87 24.62 -9.87
N LYS A 566 -17.48 24.17 -10.98
CA LYS A 566 -18.71 24.78 -11.51
C LYS A 566 -19.86 24.71 -10.51
N ALA A 567 -20.04 23.59 -9.80
CA ALA A 567 -21.11 23.44 -8.80
C ALA A 567 -20.90 24.33 -7.57
N LEU A 568 -19.65 24.48 -7.10
CA LEU A 568 -19.29 25.38 -6.00
C LEU A 568 -19.45 26.86 -6.40
N ALA A 569 -19.05 27.23 -7.62
CA ALA A 569 -19.21 28.56 -8.15
C ALA A 569 -20.69 28.93 -8.30
N ALA A 570 -21.54 28.06 -8.80
CA ALA A 570 -22.99 28.24 -8.92
C ALA A 570 -23.66 28.50 -7.55
N ARG A 571 -23.10 27.96 -6.46
CA ARG A 571 -23.55 28.19 -5.07
C ARG A 571 -22.82 29.36 -4.39
N LYS A 572 -21.99 30.13 -5.14
CA LYS A 572 -21.22 31.27 -4.65
C LYS A 572 -20.23 30.95 -3.52
N PHE A 573 -19.79 29.70 -3.41
CA PHE A 573 -18.75 29.33 -2.48
C PHE A 573 -17.36 29.75 -2.96
N ILE A 574 -17.13 29.74 -4.26
CA ILE A 574 -15.90 30.18 -4.90
C ILE A 574 -16.21 31.14 -6.05
N GLN A 575 -15.25 31.96 -6.38
CA GLN A 575 -15.29 32.86 -7.54
C GLN A 575 -14.16 32.41 -8.47
N VAL A 576 -14.52 31.64 -9.49
CA VAL A 576 -13.60 31.26 -10.56
C VAL A 576 -13.63 32.37 -11.59
N GLN A 577 -12.57 33.15 -11.63
CA GLN A 577 -12.28 34.11 -12.70
C GLN A 577 -11.47 33.39 -13.78
N ASP A 578 -11.11 34.07 -14.86
CA ASP A 578 -10.26 33.50 -15.93
C ASP A 578 -8.83 33.16 -15.47
N GLU A 579 -8.55 33.33 -14.19
CA GLU A 579 -7.28 33.02 -13.54
C GLU A 579 -7.26 31.58 -13.00
N ILE A 580 -6.11 30.90 -13.13
CA ILE A 580 -5.89 29.58 -12.60
C ILE A 580 -6.04 29.53 -11.08
N TRP A 581 -5.66 30.60 -10.37
CA TRP A 581 -5.66 30.71 -8.92
C TRP A 581 -6.86 31.46 -8.39
N TYR A 582 -7.60 30.87 -7.48
CA TYR A 582 -8.73 31.50 -6.80
C TYR A 582 -8.74 31.15 -5.31
N HIS A 583 -9.39 32.00 -4.52
CA HIS A 583 -9.55 31.82 -3.09
C HIS A 583 -10.36 30.57 -2.78
N GLY A 584 -9.81 29.68 -1.96
CA GLY A 584 -10.40 28.39 -1.62
C GLY A 584 -9.99 27.23 -2.54
N ARG A 585 -9.15 27.43 -3.58
CA ARG A 585 -8.71 26.34 -4.46
C ARG A 585 -7.82 25.33 -3.71
N PRO A 586 -8.21 24.06 -3.65
CA PRO A 586 -7.33 23.02 -3.18
C PRO A 586 -6.43 22.53 -4.32
N VAL A 587 -5.16 22.34 -4.03
CA VAL A 587 -4.18 21.84 -4.99
C VAL A 587 -3.41 20.69 -4.39
N MET A 588 -3.01 19.74 -5.23
CA MET A 588 -2.11 18.64 -4.88
C MET A 588 -0.84 18.76 -5.71
N VAL A 589 0.31 18.75 -5.04
CA VAL A 589 1.62 18.75 -5.67
C VAL A 589 1.82 17.43 -6.43
N THR A 590 2.29 17.49 -7.67
CA THR A 590 2.55 16.30 -8.50
C THR A 590 4.03 16.02 -8.71
N ARG A 591 4.91 16.98 -8.37
CA ARG A 591 6.35 16.87 -8.50
C ARG A 591 7.05 17.35 -7.22
N ASN A 592 8.04 16.56 -6.76
CA ASN A 592 8.82 16.91 -5.57
C ASN A 592 9.63 18.18 -5.78
N ASP A 593 9.61 19.08 -4.79
CA ASP A 593 10.49 20.24 -4.67
C ASP A 593 11.18 20.23 -3.31
N HIS A 594 12.45 19.77 -3.32
CA HIS A 594 13.24 19.67 -2.10
C HIS A 594 13.62 21.03 -1.50
N GLY A 595 13.70 22.09 -2.32
CA GLY A 595 14.00 23.44 -1.85
C GLY A 595 12.84 24.05 -1.06
N LEU A 596 11.63 23.74 -1.46
CA LEU A 596 10.42 24.13 -0.75
C LEU A 596 10.00 23.10 0.32
N GLY A 597 10.56 21.90 0.33
CA GLY A 597 10.13 20.81 1.21
C GLY A 597 8.72 20.31 0.90
N LEU A 598 8.27 20.47 -0.35
CA LEU A 598 6.97 20.01 -0.83
C LEU A 598 7.16 18.76 -1.70
N TYR A 599 6.31 17.77 -1.49
CA TYR A 599 6.42 16.47 -2.12
C TYR A 599 5.15 16.09 -2.89
N ASN A 600 5.29 15.17 -3.82
CA ASN A 600 4.16 14.62 -4.58
C ASN A 600 3.11 14.04 -3.61
N GLY A 601 1.87 14.49 -3.76
CA GLY A 601 0.75 14.14 -2.90
C GLY A 601 0.45 15.15 -1.79
N ASP A 602 1.33 16.14 -1.54
CA ASP A 602 1.04 17.19 -0.57
C ASP A 602 -0.13 18.06 -1.04
N ILE A 603 -1.05 18.35 -0.12
CA ILE A 603 -2.26 19.12 -0.39
C ILE A 603 -2.13 20.48 0.25
N GLY A 604 -2.40 21.51 -0.55
CA GLY A 604 -2.46 22.89 -0.11
C GLY A 604 -3.79 23.53 -0.48
N ILE A 605 -4.16 24.58 0.25
CA ILE A 605 -5.34 25.41 -0.04
C ILE A 605 -4.90 26.84 -0.30
N CYS A 606 -5.36 27.39 -1.43
CA CYS A 606 -5.12 28.77 -1.80
C CYS A 606 -6.05 29.69 -0.98
N MET A 607 -5.47 30.55 -0.16
CA MET A 607 -6.22 31.53 0.64
C MET A 607 -5.64 32.92 0.48
N ARG A 608 -6.50 33.94 0.64
CA ARG A 608 -6.07 35.31 0.69
C ARG A 608 -5.41 35.60 2.04
N ASP A 609 -4.24 36.18 2.00
CA ASP A 609 -3.54 36.72 3.17
C ASP A 609 -3.87 38.21 3.29
N ASP A 610 -4.79 38.56 4.19
CA ASP A 610 -5.23 39.92 4.46
C ASP A 610 -4.40 40.56 5.60
N THR A 611 -3.36 39.91 6.09
CA THR A 611 -2.48 40.47 7.13
C THR A 611 -1.38 41.36 6.56
N GLU A 612 -1.15 41.34 5.24
CA GLU A 612 -0.19 42.19 4.54
C GLU A 612 -0.85 43.49 4.07
N GLU A 613 -0.06 44.52 3.86
CA GLU A 613 -0.55 45.83 3.38
C GLU A 613 -1.30 45.70 2.02
N GLU A 614 -0.85 44.79 1.18
CA GLU A 614 -1.52 44.39 -0.06
C GLU A 614 -1.99 42.93 0.06
N PRO A 615 -3.31 42.73 0.21
CA PRO A 615 -3.86 41.37 0.26
C PRO A 615 -3.53 40.56 -0.99
N ARG A 616 -2.87 39.40 -0.80
CA ARG A 616 -2.49 38.51 -1.91
C ARG A 616 -2.83 37.07 -1.64
N LEU A 617 -2.94 36.27 -2.70
CA LEU A 617 -3.16 34.86 -2.59
C LEU A 617 -1.85 34.14 -2.18
N LYS A 618 -1.96 33.22 -1.23
CA LYS A 618 -0.91 32.25 -0.84
C LYS A 618 -1.50 30.85 -0.76
N VAL A 619 -0.70 29.85 -1.00
CA VAL A 619 -1.09 28.46 -0.86
C VAL A 619 -0.48 27.92 0.43
N PHE A 620 -1.31 27.41 1.31
CA PHE A 620 -0.94 26.91 2.63
C PHE A 620 -0.89 25.40 2.60
N PHE A 621 0.27 24.83 2.95
CA PHE A 621 0.52 23.38 3.03
C PHE A 621 0.83 23.01 4.46
N GLU A 622 0.29 21.89 4.94
CA GLU A 622 0.72 21.29 6.19
C GLU A 622 1.99 20.46 5.95
N LEU A 623 3.02 20.74 6.74
CA LEU A 623 4.29 19.99 6.70
C LEU A 623 4.25 18.75 7.61
N PRO A 624 5.19 17.79 7.43
CA PRO A 624 5.23 16.57 8.24
C PRO A 624 5.35 16.76 9.75
N ASP A 625 5.90 17.89 10.20
CA ASP A 625 6.00 18.28 11.61
C ASP A 625 4.72 18.92 12.16
N GLY A 626 3.65 18.99 11.35
CA GLY A 626 2.39 19.61 11.70
C GLY A 626 2.38 21.14 11.62
N SER A 627 3.48 21.76 11.23
CA SER A 627 3.54 23.20 10.94
C SER A 627 2.89 23.51 9.59
N VAL A 628 2.45 24.76 9.40
CA VAL A 628 1.86 25.20 8.13
C VAL A 628 2.82 26.14 7.43
N LYS A 629 3.12 25.81 6.17
CA LYS A 629 3.95 26.62 5.28
C LYS A 629 3.10 27.35 4.26
N SER A 630 3.33 28.65 4.08
CA SER A 630 2.72 29.43 3.00
C SER A 630 3.68 29.61 1.83
N VAL A 631 3.17 29.46 0.61
CA VAL A 631 3.94 29.58 -0.63
C VAL A 631 3.16 30.46 -1.60
N LEU A 632 3.84 31.38 -2.31
CA LEU A 632 3.20 32.15 -3.37
C LEU A 632 2.73 31.21 -4.50
N PRO A 633 1.57 31.47 -5.12
CA PRO A 633 1.04 30.64 -6.21
C PRO A 633 2.02 30.38 -7.34
N SER A 634 2.82 31.38 -7.72
CA SER A 634 3.86 31.27 -8.77
C SER A 634 5.05 30.37 -8.40
N ARG A 635 5.22 30.07 -7.13
CA ARG A 635 6.30 29.19 -6.62
C ARG A 635 5.84 27.79 -6.27
N VAL A 636 4.53 27.52 -6.35
CA VAL A 636 4.01 26.18 -6.13
C VAL A 636 4.55 25.25 -7.23
N PRO A 637 5.13 24.11 -6.89
CA PRO A 637 5.59 23.13 -7.88
C PRO A 637 4.46 22.68 -8.82
N GLU A 638 4.79 21.83 -9.78
CA GLU A 638 3.75 21.24 -10.63
C GLU A 638 2.65 20.61 -9.78
N HIS A 639 1.41 20.95 -10.09
CA HIS A 639 0.25 20.64 -9.25
C HIS A 639 -1.03 20.46 -10.07
N GLU A 640 -2.03 19.83 -9.47
CA GLU A 640 -3.38 19.69 -10.02
C GLU A 640 -4.43 20.08 -8.98
N THR A 641 -5.64 20.43 -9.42
CA THR A 641 -6.78 20.69 -8.52
C THR A 641 -7.17 19.42 -7.78
N ALA A 642 -7.50 19.51 -6.48
CA ALA A 642 -7.56 18.38 -5.57
C ALA A 642 -8.92 18.11 -4.92
N TYR A 643 -10.04 18.52 -5.52
CA TYR A 643 -11.38 18.11 -5.05
C TYR A 643 -11.60 16.62 -5.24
N ALA A 644 -11.27 16.10 -6.42
CA ALA A 644 -11.22 14.67 -6.72
C ALA A 644 -9.78 14.23 -6.93
N MET A 645 -9.48 12.98 -6.59
CA MET A 645 -8.19 12.37 -6.84
C MET A 645 -8.35 10.89 -7.21
N THR A 646 -7.34 10.31 -7.85
CA THR A 646 -7.36 8.86 -8.09
C THR A 646 -7.16 8.08 -6.80
N ILE A 647 -7.70 6.85 -6.77
CA ILE A 647 -7.46 5.91 -5.67
C ILE A 647 -5.95 5.68 -5.47
N HIS A 648 -5.15 5.63 -6.55
CA HIS A 648 -3.69 5.52 -6.46
C HIS A 648 -3.06 6.67 -5.66
N LYS A 649 -3.48 7.91 -5.95
CA LYS A 649 -2.96 9.10 -5.26
C LYS A 649 -3.44 9.21 -3.80
N SER A 650 -4.49 8.47 -3.43
CA SER A 650 -4.98 8.42 -2.05
C SER A 650 -4.22 7.45 -1.15
N GLN A 651 -3.28 6.65 -1.69
CA GLN A 651 -2.45 5.75 -0.88
C GLN A 651 -1.73 6.53 0.23
N GLY A 652 -1.64 5.94 1.43
CA GLY A 652 -1.12 6.63 2.62
C GLY A 652 -2.06 7.70 3.21
N SER A 653 -3.28 7.91 2.64
CA SER A 653 -4.29 8.85 3.17
C SER A 653 -5.50 8.11 3.68
N GLU A 654 -6.27 8.78 4.56
CA GLU A 654 -7.55 8.29 5.05
C GLU A 654 -8.48 9.48 5.29
N PHE A 655 -9.78 9.28 5.08
CA PHE A 655 -10.80 10.32 5.17
C PHE A 655 -11.95 9.85 6.05
N ASP A 656 -12.55 10.74 6.79
CA ASP A 656 -13.73 10.40 7.60
C ASP A 656 -14.90 9.99 6.71
N TYR A 657 -15.11 10.70 5.61
CA TYR A 657 -16.09 10.38 4.60
C TYR A 657 -15.43 10.24 3.23
N THR A 658 -15.51 9.07 2.65
CA THR A 658 -15.03 8.79 1.29
C THR A 658 -16.22 8.59 0.35
N LEU A 659 -16.27 9.40 -0.70
CA LEU A 659 -17.11 9.11 -1.86
C LEU A 659 -16.20 8.44 -2.91
N MET A 660 -16.64 7.34 -3.48
CA MET A 660 -15.89 6.59 -4.48
C MET A 660 -16.74 6.40 -5.72
N ILE A 661 -16.24 6.82 -6.88
CA ILE A 661 -16.93 6.65 -8.15
C ILE A 661 -16.12 5.78 -9.09
N LEU A 662 -16.77 4.76 -9.66
CA LEU A 662 -16.21 3.91 -10.72
C LEU A 662 -16.75 4.34 -12.09
N PRO A 663 -16.02 4.09 -13.17
CA PRO A 663 -16.52 4.35 -14.52
C PRO A 663 -17.74 3.45 -14.82
N PRO A 664 -18.64 3.87 -15.77
CA PRO A 664 -19.84 3.12 -16.10
C PRO A 664 -19.53 1.78 -16.77
N ASP A 665 -18.43 1.74 -17.53
CA ASP A 665 -17.96 0.55 -18.22
C ASP A 665 -16.73 -0.03 -17.51
N PHE A 666 -16.56 -1.35 -17.66
CA PHE A 666 -15.39 -2.03 -17.11
C PHE A 666 -14.11 -1.53 -17.80
N SER A 667 -13.14 -1.12 -16.97
CA SER A 667 -11.79 -0.77 -17.39
C SER A 667 -10.79 -1.76 -16.78
N PRO A 668 -9.73 -2.16 -17.51
CA PRO A 668 -8.69 -3.05 -16.97
C PRO A 668 -7.98 -2.55 -15.70
N ILE A 669 -8.04 -1.24 -15.43
CA ILE A 669 -7.51 -0.66 -14.20
C ILE A 669 -8.32 -1.07 -12.95
N LEU A 670 -9.59 -1.47 -13.15
CA LEU A 670 -10.46 -1.89 -12.06
C LEU A 670 -10.07 -3.30 -11.62
N THR A 671 -9.17 -3.35 -10.65
CA THR A 671 -8.73 -4.58 -10.01
C THR A 671 -9.27 -4.66 -8.58
N ARG A 672 -9.22 -5.85 -8.01
CA ARG A 672 -9.58 -6.12 -6.61
C ARG A 672 -8.82 -5.19 -5.66
N GLU A 673 -7.53 -5.08 -5.85
CA GLU A 673 -6.63 -4.27 -5.02
C GLU A 673 -6.95 -2.78 -5.13
N LEU A 674 -7.31 -2.28 -6.32
CA LEU A 674 -7.75 -0.90 -6.50
C LEU A 674 -9.03 -0.62 -5.72
N ILE A 675 -10.04 -1.48 -5.90
CA ILE A 675 -11.34 -1.33 -5.24
C ILE A 675 -11.18 -1.42 -3.71
N TYR A 676 -10.44 -2.43 -3.24
CA TYR A 676 -10.13 -2.59 -1.81
C TYR A 676 -9.41 -1.36 -1.25
N THR A 677 -8.42 -0.85 -1.96
CA THR A 677 -7.68 0.34 -1.53
C THR A 677 -8.60 1.55 -1.41
N GLY A 678 -9.50 1.78 -2.38
CA GLY A 678 -10.46 2.87 -2.34
C GLY A 678 -11.43 2.77 -1.16
N ILE A 679 -12.02 1.61 -0.92
CA ILE A 679 -12.93 1.33 0.20
C ILE A 679 -12.25 1.61 1.54
N THR A 680 -11.04 1.12 1.70
CA THR A 680 -10.29 1.22 2.96
C THR A 680 -9.72 2.60 3.25
N ARG A 681 -9.88 3.59 2.35
CA ARG A 681 -9.61 5.01 2.64
C ARG A 681 -10.67 5.62 3.57
N ALA A 682 -11.87 5.06 3.63
CA ALA A 682 -12.93 5.52 4.51
C ALA A 682 -12.66 5.10 5.96
N LYS A 683 -12.81 6.07 6.90
CA LYS A 683 -12.72 5.80 8.34
C LYS A 683 -14.09 5.61 8.99
N LYS A 684 -15.08 6.42 8.60
CA LYS A 684 -16.39 6.47 9.25
C LYS A 684 -17.56 6.20 8.29
N ARG A 685 -17.44 6.65 7.03
CA ARG A 685 -18.51 6.56 6.05
C ARG A 685 -17.99 6.39 4.64
N LEU A 686 -18.63 5.53 3.87
CA LEU A 686 -18.35 5.28 2.45
C LEU A 686 -19.63 5.41 1.63
N ALA A 687 -19.57 6.21 0.55
CA ALA A 687 -20.60 6.23 -0.49
C ALA A 687 -19.97 5.73 -1.80
N LEU A 688 -20.46 4.61 -2.32
CA LEU A 688 -19.97 3.99 -3.55
C LEU A 688 -20.95 4.27 -4.70
N TYR A 689 -20.48 4.95 -5.73
CA TYR A 689 -21.20 5.23 -6.98
C TYR A 689 -20.66 4.33 -8.08
N ALA A 690 -21.38 3.26 -8.39
CA ALA A 690 -20.92 2.25 -9.33
C ALA A 690 -22.04 1.36 -9.85
N GLU A 691 -21.92 0.90 -11.08
CA GLU A 691 -22.72 -0.23 -11.55
C GLU A 691 -22.24 -1.52 -10.88
N LEU A 692 -23.16 -2.29 -10.28
CA LEU A 692 -22.80 -3.52 -9.56
C LEU A 692 -22.10 -4.55 -10.47
N ASN A 693 -22.44 -4.59 -11.75
CA ASN A 693 -21.78 -5.49 -12.70
C ASN A 693 -20.30 -5.12 -12.89
N VAL A 694 -19.99 -3.82 -12.96
CA VAL A 694 -18.63 -3.30 -13.10
C VAL A 694 -17.84 -3.61 -11.82
N LEU A 695 -18.42 -3.35 -10.63
CA LEU A 695 -17.84 -3.68 -9.34
C LEU A 695 -17.53 -5.18 -9.23
N LYS A 696 -18.54 -6.05 -9.50
CA LYS A 696 -18.41 -7.51 -9.42
C LYS A 696 -17.41 -8.08 -10.43
N ARG A 697 -17.26 -7.45 -11.59
CA ARG A 697 -16.22 -7.82 -12.55
C ARG A 697 -14.83 -7.40 -12.04
N GLY A 698 -14.70 -6.18 -11.53
CA GLY A 698 -13.44 -5.66 -11.01
C GLY A 698 -12.86 -6.48 -9.86
N ILE A 699 -13.69 -6.90 -8.89
CA ILE A 699 -13.22 -7.70 -7.75
C ILE A 699 -12.74 -9.11 -8.14
N LYS A 700 -13.13 -9.63 -9.30
CA LYS A 700 -12.63 -10.90 -9.83
C LYS A 700 -11.24 -10.76 -10.45
N VAL A 701 -10.89 -9.57 -10.91
CA VAL A 701 -9.59 -9.29 -11.53
C VAL A 701 -8.58 -8.99 -10.45
N LYS A 702 -7.62 -9.89 -10.29
CA LYS A 702 -6.47 -9.70 -9.40
C LYS A 702 -5.32 -9.09 -10.18
N THR A 703 -4.64 -8.12 -9.59
CA THR A 703 -3.40 -7.58 -10.16
C THR A 703 -2.34 -8.68 -10.17
N THR A 704 -1.88 -9.06 -11.36
CA THR A 704 -0.78 -10.00 -11.53
C THR A 704 0.44 -9.25 -12.05
N ARG A 705 1.59 -9.48 -11.43
CA ARG A 705 2.88 -8.95 -11.89
C ARG A 705 3.84 -10.10 -12.04
N ALA A 706 4.31 -10.35 -13.27
CA ALA A 706 5.29 -11.39 -13.51
C ALA A 706 6.59 -11.08 -12.79
N SER A 707 7.07 -12.02 -11.99
CA SER A 707 8.28 -11.95 -11.18
C SER A 707 8.80 -13.37 -10.96
N GLY A 708 10.10 -13.55 -10.84
CA GLY A 708 10.74 -14.79 -10.41
C GLY A 708 11.07 -14.81 -8.92
N LEU A 709 10.75 -13.75 -8.17
CA LEU A 709 11.14 -13.57 -6.78
C LEU A 709 10.67 -14.74 -5.88
N VAL A 710 9.43 -15.20 -6.06
CA VAL A 710 8.87 -16.31 -5.26
C VAL A 710 9.71 -17.58 -5.44
N GLN A 711 10.06 -17.95 -6.67
CA GLN A 711 10.88 -19.12 -6.94
C GLN A 711 12.30 -19.00 -6.33
N ARG A 712 12.89 -17.80 -6.42
CA ARG A 712 14.23 -17.53 -5.85
C ARG A 712 14.24 -17.52 -4.31
N LEU A 713 13.13 -17.19 -3.68
CA LEU A 713 12.97 -17.25 -2.23
C LEU A 713 12.65 -18.67 -1.74
N THR A 714 12.18 -19.56 -2.62
CA THR A 714 11.89 -20.96 -2.29
C THR A 714 13.16 -21.83 -2.30
N ASN A 715 14.13 -21.50 -3.18
CA ASN A 715 15.41 -22.20 -3.33
C ASN A 715 16.46 -21.61 -2.37
#